data_1046621a1ce1b4744d1f44650eda7af2
#
_entry.id   1046621a1ce1b4744d1f44650eda7af2
#
_cell.length_a   1.000
_cell.length_b   1.000
_cell.length_c   1.000
_cell.angle_alpha   90.00
_cell.angle_beta   90.00
_cell.angle_gamma   90.00
#
_symmetry.space_group_name_H-M   'P 1'
#
loop_
_entity.id
_entity.type
_entity.pdbx_description
1 polymer ?
#
loop_
_entity_poly.entity_id
_entity_poly.type
_entity_poly.pdbx_seq_one_letter_code
_entity_poly.pdbx_strand_id
1 'polypeptide(L)'
;MQVSSVDLLGREREVRWLLDRFEETTPRPLAVVIRGDPGIGKSSIWQAAVAELADRSWNVLKCRPTESEIQLSFSALGDLVDGLDADALQTLPPPQQRAIESILLRVDPEDSLLTWQGIHYAFVSVVRHLSTSKPVLIAIDDLQSLDASSEHALVSALRRLNDEPVAMLATIRSSREEKKILELAQTVGQSGFAILDLEPLSLEAIGEIIERRLDVILPRPLAVRVWHASGGNPFLAIEIARLLDREDFRSAGERSLPIPTGLDEVLGARLDRLSDAASQVSLVASALSRPTTQLIHSALPSAVASRGLIEVEERGILKVNGTEARFAHPLLASAVYARSSAEQLRQLHSRLADLVDDVEERTRHLALGAKAPDERVAASLAQAATTAYQRGAVVGAAELSDLAVTHTPPELKNESHRRSIDSAVYHLESGDADRARRTLETTIPHLESSALRSEALNHLAHVQFHDEDWPDSAKLCEAALAGAGDNPMIKLATLQHLTQILSALQDMRGALRCGEDALRLAHESGNEALIVQSRLVVATVEFMLGRGLDEDVMSELQDEDTWVDMSPAYIQPPVLYAVLLEWSDHFDHASARLRRLYKRALDYGNETAAAHILFHLSELETWVGDLRSAVRHGKESHRVATHAGHVSVLAFHTYAWALAEAHLGRVDKSRALANEGLEVARKTRATVAVVLNTAVLGFIELSLDRPAEAHELLAPLIEQLTSAEAIEPALFRILPNEIEALISCGLMDQAEPLLETFEQRARKLGRVSALAAGARCRGQLEAARGYPERAGNDFRRALEWHDKLTQHFERARTLLSLGVTERRLKRWASARATLQESLDVFENIGGALWAEKDRAQLGRLGGSSSDEGLTPTEQRIASLVSDGKSNRETAQALNLSVKTVESNLTRIYRKLGLRSRAQLAGHFAKSNLEAQRRTT
;
A
#
# COMPACT_ATOMS: atom_id res chain seq x y z
N MET A 1 -6.45 -34.85 -13.37
CA MET A 1 -7.44 -35.93 -13.12
C MET A 1 -8.79 -35.43 -13.59
N GLN A 2 -9.41 -36.04 -14.59
CA GLN A 2 -10.75 -35.70 -15.00
C GLN A 2 -11.72 -35.95 -13.83
N VAL A 3 -12.52 -34.94 -13.45
CA VAL A 3 -13.59 -35.10 -12.46
C VAL A 3 -14.53 -36.17 -12.97
N SER A 4 -14.70 -37.23 -12.21
CA SER A 4 -15.69 -38.26 -12.57
C SER A 4 -17.09 -37.62 -12.49
N SER A 5 -17.93 -37.88 -13.50
CA SER A 5 -19.33 -37.41 -13.48
C SER A 5 -20.10 -37.88 -12.24
N VAL A 6 -19.58 -38.88 -11.54
CA VAL A 6 -20.13 -39.43 -10.29
C VAL A 6 -19.93 -38.46 -9.12
N ASP A 7 -18.84 -37.65 -9.13
CA ASP A 7 -18.53 -36.76 -8.02
C ASP A 7 -19.38 -35.47 -7.99
N LEU A 8 -20.16 -35.24 -9.06
CA LEU A 8 -21.01 -34.05 -9.23
C LEU A 8 -22.49 -34.30 -9.11
N LEU A 9 -22.90 -35.56 -8.82
CA LEU A 9 -24.32 -35.90 -8.69
C LEU A 9 -25.01 -35.05 -7.62
N GLY A 10 -26.06 -34.35 -8.03
CA GLY A 10 -26.83 -33.44 -7.18
C GLY A 10 -26.14 -32.10 -6.88
N ARG A 11 -25.08 -31.72 -7.64
CA ARG A 11 -24.30 -30.46 -7.49
C ARG A 11 -24.25 -29.59 -8.76
N GLU A 12 -25.05 -29.92 -9.76
CA GLU A 12 -25.02 -29.24 -11.05
C GLU A 12 -25.47 -27.77 -10.96
N ARG A 13 -26.31 -27.45 -9.97
CA ARG A 13 -26.79 -26.08 -9.73
C ARG A 13 -25.68 -25.20 -9.15
N GLU A 14 -24.94 -25.72 -8.19
CA GLU A 14 -23.83 -25.03 -7.52
C GLU A 14 -22.69 -24.76 -8.51
N VAL A 15 -22.33 -25.76 -9.34
CA VAL A 15 -21.29 -25.56 -10.37
C VAL A 15 -21.74 -24.52 -11.40
N ARG A 16 -23.00 -24.57 -11.86
CA ARG A 16 -23.52 -23.56 -12.79
C ARG A 16 -23.50 -22.17 -12.18
N TRP A 17 -23.95 -22.02 -10.95
CA TRP A 17 -23.92 -20.73 -10.24
C TRP A 17 -22.51 -20.15 -10.16
N LEU A 18 -21.50 -20.99 -9.88
CA LEU A 18 -20.10 -20.56 -9.85
C LEU A 18 -19.65 -20.06 -11.22
N LEU A 19 -19.94 -20.80 -12.29
CA LEU A 19 -19.53 -20.46 -13.65
C LEU A 19 -20.19 -19.15 -14.11
N ASP A 20 -21.50 -19.00 -13.88
CA ASP A 20 -22.24 -17.78 -14.20
C ASP A 20 -21.63 -16.57 -13.46
N ARG A 21 -21.28 -16.75 -12.18
CA ARG A 21 -20.67 -15.68 -11.37
C ARG A 21 -19.29 -15.22 -11.88
N PHE A 22 -18.48 -16.14 -12.42
CA PHE A 22 -17.18 -15.82 -13.01
C PHE A 22 -17.28 -15.22 -14.41
N GLU A 23 -18.36 -15.48 -15.14
CA GLU A 23 -18.63 -14.87 -16.45
C GLU A 23 -19.14 -13.42 -16.32
N GLU A 24 -19.81 -13.07 -15.22
CA GLU A 24 -20.29 -11.71 -14.94
C GLU A 24 -19.15 -10.74 -14.51
N THR A 25 -17.90 -11.15 -14.52
CA THR A 25 -16.79 -10.35 -13.99
C THR A 25 -16.58 -9.05 -14.78
N THR A 26 -16.99 -7.94 -14.17
CA THR A 26 -16.39 -6.63 -14.40
C THR A 26 -14.95 -6.61 -13.86
N PRO A 27 -14.06 -5.67 -14.30
CA PRO A 27 -12.62 -5.66 -13.98
C PRO A 27 -12.33 -5.32 -12.51
N ARG A 28 -12.70 -6.18 -11.57
CA ARG A 28 -12.38 -6.08 -10.13
C ARG A 28 -12.08 -7.49 -9.63
N PRO A 29 -11.13 -7.69 -8.68
CA PRO A 29 -10.90 -9.02 -8.13
C PRO A 29 -12.21 -9.55 -7.52
N LEU A 30 -12.59 -10.75 -7.95
CA LEU A 30 -13.73 -11.49 -7.44
C LEU A 30 -13.22 -12.61 -6.55
N ALA A 31 -13.72 -12.74 -5.33
CA ALA A 31 -13.44 -13.89 -4.47
C ALA A 31 -14.73 -14.66 -4.16
N VAL A 32 -14.73 -15.94 -4.47
CA VAL A 32 -15.83 -16.86 -4.13
C VAL A 32 -15.31 -17.94 -3.17
N VAL A 33 -16.00 -18.11 -2.07
CA VAL A 33 -15.68 -19.12 -1.05
C VAL A 33 -16.79 -20.16 -0.99
N ILE A 34 -16.45 -21.43 -1.24
CA ILE A 34 -17.34 -22.58 -1.06
C ILE A 34 -17.20 -23.01 0.40
N ARG A 35 -18.26 -22.84 1.18
CA ARG A 35 -18.31 -23.20 2.60
C ARG A 35 -19.18 -24.42 2.84
N GLY A 36 -18.78 -25.27 3.76
CA GLY A 36 -19.58 -26.45 4.15
C GLY A 36 -18.81 -27.40 5.05
N ASP A 37 -19.51 -28.40 5.57
CA ASP A 37 -18.96 -29.39 6.47
C ASP A 37 -17.88 -30.26 5.82
N PRO A 38 -16.95 -30.83 6.61
CA PRO A 38 -15.98 -31.79 6.10
C PRO A 38 -16.68 -32.96 5.40
N GLY A 39 -16.21 -33.29 4.18
CA GLY A 39 -16.79 -34.40 3.40
C GLY A 39 -18.07 -34.10 2.61
N ILE A 40 -18.64 -32.87 2.67
CA ILE A 40 -19.89 -32.50 1.99
C ILE A 40 -19.76 -32.38 0.45
N GLY A 41 -18.55 -32.42 -0.10
CA GLY A 41 -18.30 -32.37 -1.52
C GLY A 41 -17.72 -31.04 -2.05
N LYS A 42 -17.17 -30.17 -1.17
CA LYS A 42 -16.54 -28.88 -1.58
C LYS A 42 -15.46 -29.05 -2.64
N SER A 43 -14.51 -29.94 -2.40
CA SER A 43 -13.38 -30.20 -3.31
C SER A 43 -13.82 -30.74 -4.68
N SER A 44 -14.94 -31.49 -4.74
CA SER A 44 -15.48 -31.99 -6.01
C SER A 44 -16.04 -30.84 -6.86
N ILE A 45 -16.81 -29.94 -6.26
CA ILE A 45 -17.33 -28.74 -6.94
C ILE A 45 -16.20 -27.82 -7.36
N TRP A 46 -15.23 -27.58 -6.47
CA TRP A 46 -14.03 -26.77 -6.74
C TRP A 46 -13.25 -27.36 -7.95
N GLN A 47 -13.01 -28.67 -7.99
CA GLN A 47 -12.30 -29.32 -9.09
C GLN A 47 -13.06 -29.18 -10.41
N ALA A 48 -14.38 -29.34 -10.39
CA ALA A 48 -15.22 -29.21 -11.58
C ALA A 48 -15.20 -27.78 -12.13
N ALA A 49 -15.36 -26.78 -11.25
CA ALA A 49 -15.30 -25.37 -11.65
C ALA A 49 -13.91 -24.98 -12.20
N VAL A 50 -12.84 -25.43 -11.55
CA VAL A 50 -11.44 -25.20 -12.00
C VAL A 50 -11.19 -25.82 -13.37
N ALA A 51 -11.65 -27.07 -13.61
CA ALA A 51 -11.49 -27.74 -14.91
C ALA A 51 -12.26 -27.01 -16.01
N GLU A 52 -13.51 -26.64 -15.75
CA GLU A 52 -14.36 -25.95 -16.73
C GLU A 52 -13.82 -24.55 -17.06
N LEU A 53 -13.31 -23.79 -16.07
CA LEU A 53 -12.70 -22.47 -16.32
C LEU A 53 -11.38 -22.59 -17.09
N ALA A 54 -10.57 -23.62 -16.83
CA ALA A 54 -9.37 -23.90 -17.63
C ALA A 54 -9.72 -24.19 -19.10
N ASP A 55 -10.78 -24.99 -19.35
CA ASP A 55 -11.28 -25.27 -20.69
C ASP A 55 -11.84 -24.00 -21.38
N ARG A 56 -12.37 -23.04 -20.60
CA ARG A 56 -12.82 -21.71 -21.07
C ARG A 56 -11.67 -20.68 -21.21
N SER A 57 -10.44 -21.16 -21.27
CA SER A 57 -9.25 -20.33 -21.51
C SER A 57 -8.86 -19.36 -20.37
N TRP A 58 -9.14 -19.70 -19.13
CA TRP A 58 -8.58 -19.03 -17.97
C TRP A 58 -7.15 -19.53 -17.67
N ASN A 59 -6.28 -18.64 -17.23
CA ASN A 59 -5.00 -19.01 -16.61
C ASN A 59 -5.28 -19.44 -15.16
N VAL A 60 -5.03 -20.71 -14.83
CA VAL A 60 -5.36 -21.27 -13.53
C VAL A 60 -4.10 -21.51 -12.70
N LEU A 61 -3.96 -20.76 -11.60
CA LEU A 61 -2.99 -21.00 -10.53
C LEU A 61 -3.70 -21.76 -9.43
N LYS A 62 -3.26 -22.98 -9.10
CA LYS A 62 -3.97 -23.84 -8.15
C LYS A 62 -3.05 -24.41 -7.09
N CYS A 63 -3.53 -24.46 -5.84
CA CYS A 63 -2.88 -25.19 -4.75
C CYS A 63 -3.89 -26.00 -3.93
N ARG A 64 -3.39 -27.00 -3.24
CA ARG A 64 -4.15 -27.88 -2.33
C ARG A 64 -3.37 -28.11 -1.06
N PRO A 65 -3.28 -27.08 -0.22
CA PRO A 65 -2.51 -27.16 1.01
C PRO A 65 -3.10 -28.22 1.95
N THR A 66 -2.23 -28.88 2.67
CA THR A 66 -2.60 -29.88 3.69
C THR A 66 -2.35 -29.35 5.09
N GLU A 67 -3.02 -29.92 6.11
CA GLU A 67 -2.82 -29.52 7.52
C GLU A 67 -1.34 -29.68 7.96
N SER A 68 -0.61 -30.60 7.36
CA SER A 68 0.83 -30.81 7.63
C SER A 68 1.74 -29.77 6.98
N GLU A 69 1.26 -29.06 5.95
CA GLU A 69 2.02 -28.02 5.23
C GLU A 69 1.80 -26.62 5.81
N ILE A 70 0.81 -26.43 6.70
CA ILE A 70 0.52 -25.13 7.35
C ILE A 70 1.80 -24.47 7.92
N GLN A 71 2.75 -25.28 8.34
CA GLN A 71 3.96 -24.84 9.00
C GLN A 71 5.17 -24.66 8.07
N LEU A 72 5.03 -24.92 6.78
CA LEU A 72 6.10 -24.71 5.80
C LEU A 72 5.91 -23.37 5.08
N SER A 73 6.81 -22.44 5.33
CA SER A 73 6.73 -21.10 4.75
C SER A 73 6.69 -21.14 3.21
N PHE A 74 5.72 -20.43 2.63
CA PHE A 74 5.48 -20.33 1.20
C PHE A 74 5.15 -21.65 0.49
N SER A 75 4.75 -22.70 1.18
CA SER A 75 4.39 -23.99 0.55
C SER A 75 3.27 -23.83 -0.46
N ALA A 76 2.17 -23.19 -0.07
CA ALA A 76 1.03 -22.99 -0.95
C ALA A 76 1.33 -21.99 -2.09
N LEU A 77 2.12 -20.95 -1.83
CA LEU A 77 2.54 -20.00 -2.86
C LEU A 77 3.45 -20.68 -3.89
N GLY A 78 4.35 -21.57 -3.44
CA GLY A 78 5.17 -22.41 -4.29
C GLY A 78 4.33 -23.27 -5.25
N ASP A 79 3.32 -23.95 -4.73
CA ASP A 79 2.39 -24.74 -5.55
C ASP A 79 1.65 -23.89 -6.61
N LEU A 80 1.28 -22.63 -6.27
CA LEU A 80 0.64 -21.72 -7.21
C LEU A 80 1.54 -21.31 -8.36
N VAL A 81 2.85 -21.20 -8.13
CA VAL A 81 3.82 -20.72 -9.14
C VAL A 81 4.64 -21.85 -9.79
N ASP A 82 4.60 -23.09 -9.28
CA ASP A 82 5.42 -24.20 -9.80
C ASP A 82 5.11 -24.61 -11.24
N GLY A 83 3.91 -24.31 -11.71
CA GLY A 83 3.48 -24.61 -13.09
C GLY A 83 3.71 -23.50 -14.11
N LEU A 84 4.44 -22.43 -13.74
CA LEU A 84 4.67 -21.28 -14.64
C LEU A 84 5.67 -21.61 -15.74
N ASP A 85 5.36 -21.14 -16.95
CA ASP A 85 6.30 -21.24 -18.09
C ASP A 85 7.54 -20.41 -17.83
N ALA A 86 8.72 -20.94 -18.26
CA ALA A 86 10.00 -20.24 -18.12
C ALA A 86 9.97 -18.82 -18.75
N ASP A 87 9.23 -18.64 -19.84
CA ASP A 87 9.06 -17.35 -20.50
C ASP A 87 8.35 -16.32 -19.61
N ALA A 88 7.37 -16.72 -18.82
CA ALA A 88 6.69 -15.84 -17.87
C ALA A 88 7.63 -15.33 -16.77
N LEU A 89 8.54 -16.17 -16.30
CA LEU A 89 9.55 -15.79 -15.32
C LEU A 89 10.60 -14.84 -15.90
N GLN A 90 11.02 -15.04 -17.16
CA GLN A 90 12.01 -14.17 -17.82
C GLN A 90 11.52 -12.75 -18.08
N THR A 91 10.21 -12.51 -18.08
CA THR A 91 9.64 -11.16 -18.21
C THR A 91 9.72 -10.33 -16.92
N LEU A 92 9.95 -10.98 -15.78
CA LEU A 92 10.07 -10.31 -14.48
C LEU A 92 11.43 -9.63 -14.34
N PRO A 93 11.54 -8.56 -13.55
CA PRO A 93 12.83 -8.00 -13.13
C PRO A 93 13.68 -9.05 -12.39
N PRO A 94 15.03 -9.01 -12.51
CA PRO A 94 15.91 -10.01 -11.89
C PRO A 94 15.70 -10.22 -10.38
N PRO A 95 15.41 -9.19 -9.56
CA PRO A 95 15.08 -9.39 -8.14
C PRO A 95 13.81 -10.22 -7.93
N GLN A 96 12.79 -10.00 -8.75
CA GLN A 96 11.51 -10.72 -8.66
C GLN A 96 11.64 -12.15 -9.17
N GLN A 97 12.47 -12.40 -10.20
CA GLN A 97 12.80 -13.77 -10.63
C GLN A 97 13.43 -14.56 -9.49
N ARG A 98 14.44 -13.97 -8.81
CA ARG A 98 15.07 -14.57 -7.62
C ARG A 98 14.09 -14.83 -6.49
N ALA A 99 13.14 -13.92 -6.27
CA ALA A 99 12.10 -14.11 -5.26
C ALA A 99 11.23 -15.35 -5.56
N ILE A 100 10.80 -15.54 -6.81
CA ILE A 100 10.07 -16.76 -7.22
C ILE A 100 10.95 -18.01 -7.10
N GLU A 101 12.21 -17.94 -7.51
CA GLU A 101 13.15 -19.07 -7.40
C GLU A 101 13.39 -19.47 -5.94
N SER A 102 13.43 -18.50 -5.01
CA SER A 102 13.52 -18.77 -3.58
C SER A 102 12.27 -19.45 -3.01
N ILE A 103 11.07 -19.03 -3.44
CA ILE A 103 9.81 -19.73 -3.09
C ILE A 103 9.86 -21.18 -3.55
N LEU A 104 10.39 -21.44 -4.76
CA LEU A 104 10.54 -22.78 -5.35
C LEU A 104 11.74 -23.56 -4.80
N LEU A 105 12.47 -23.02 -3.81
CA LEU A 105 13.66 -23.64 -3.22
C LEU A 105 14.78 -23.95 -4.24
N ARG A 106 14.90 -23.14 -5.30
CA ARG A 106 15.88 -23.32 -6.38
C ARG A 106 17.16 -22.52 -6.20
N VAL A 107 17.21 -21.59 -5.23
CA VAL A 107 18.35 -20.71 -4.94
C VAL A 107 18.66 -20.74 -3.45
N ASP A 108 19.96 -20.69 -3.11
CA ASP A 108 20.43 -20.70 -1.73
C ASP A 108 20.17 -19.31 -1.07
N PRO A 109 19.64 -19.24 0.15
CA PRO A 109 19.30 -17.96 0.82
C PRO A 109 20.52 -17.09 1.14
N GLU A 110 21.74 -17.63 1.16
CA GLU A 110 22.96 -16.90 1.52
C GLU A 110 23.38 -15.84 0.49
N ASP A 111 22.87 -15.91 -0.76
CA ASP A 111 23.30 -15.04 -1.86
C ASP A 111 22.49 -13.74 -2.02
N SER A 112 21.37 -13.54 -1.29
CA SER A 112 20.59 -12.29 -1.37
C SER A 112 19.60 -12.16 -0.21
N LEU A 113 19.59 -10.99 0.44
CA LEU A 113 18.51 -10.59 1.35
C LEU A 113 17.21 -10.39 0.55
N LEU A 114 16.34 -11.41 0.59
CA LEU A 114 15.03 -11.33 -0.01
C LEU A 114 14.08 -10.69 1.02
N THR A 115 13.49 -9.56 0.67
CA THR A 115 12.45 -8.97 1.50
C THR A 115 11.12 -9.67 1.24
N TRP A 116 10.30 -9.81 2.27
CA TRP A 116 8.93 -10.35 2.13
C TRP A 116 8.10 -9.53 1.12
N GLN A 117 8.31 -8.20 1.05
CA GLN A 117 7.70 -7.33 0.06
C GLN A 117 8.08 -7.72 -1.37
N GLY A 118 9.35 -8.07 -1.60
CA GLY A 118 9.84 -8.54 -2.90
C GLY A 118 9.12 -9.80 -3.37
N ILE A 119 8.87 -10.74 -2.47
CA ILE A 119 8.12 -11.98 -2.76
C ILE A 119 6.67 -11.68 -3.15
N HIS A 120 5.98 -10.86 -2.36
CA HIS A 120 4.60 -10.47 -2.66
C HIS A 120 4.49 -9.76 -4.01
N TYR A 121 5.42 -8.84 -4.27
CA TYR A 121 5.43 -8.09 -5.52
C TYR A 121 5.73 -8.96 -6.73
N ALA A 122 6.63 -9.93 -6.58
CA ALA A 122 6.92 -10.91 -7.61
C ALA A 122 5.66 -11.71 -7.98
N PHE A 123 4.91 -12.17 -6.99
CA PHE A 123 3.63 -12.86 -7.22
C PHE A 123 2.60 -11.96 -7.92
N VAL A 124 2.44 -10.70 -7.47
CA VAL A 124 1.58 -9.70 -8.14
C VAL A 124 1.99 -9.50 -9.60
N SER A 125 3.30 -9.38 -9.87
CA SER A 125 3.82 -9.20 -11.24
C SER A 125 3.56 -10.42 -12.12
N VAL A 126 3.69 -11.64 -11.57
CA VAL A 126 3.30 -12.88 -12.26
C VAL A 126 1.81 -12.85 -12.65
N VAL A 127 0.93 -12.56 -11.68
CA VAL A 127 -0.52 -12.52 -11.93
C VAL A 127 -0.88 -11.43 -12.94
N ARG A 128 -0.27 -10.25 -12.86
CA ARG A 128 -0.45 -9.17 -13.85
C ARG A 128 -0.02 -9.59 -15.23
N HIS A 129 1.17 -10.20 -15.36
CA HIS A 129 1.66 -10.68 -16.64
C HIS A 129 0.69 -11.69 -17.26
N LEU A 130 0.23 -12.67 -16.49
CA LEU A 130 -0.73 -13.67 -16.94
C LEU A 130 -2.08 -13.07 -17.32
N SER A 131 -2.53 -12.04 -16.58
CA SER A 131 -3.81 -11.37 -16.81
C SER A 131 -3.85 -10.51 -18.08
N THR A 132 -2.69 -10.19 -18.68
CA THR A 132 -2.63 -9.47 -19.96
C THR A 132 -3.15 -10.26 -21.14
N SER A 133 -3.07 -11.59 -21.08
CA SER A 133 -3.47 -12.50 -22.17
C SER A 133 -4.85 -13.13 -21.92
N LYS A 134 -5.15 -13.50 -20.68
CA LYS A 134 -6.36 -14.24 -20.28
C LYS A 134 -6.69 -13.93 -18.82
N PRO A 135 -7.98 -14.00 -18.40
CA PRO A 135 -8.33 -13.91 -16.98
C PRO A 135 -7.58 -14.94 -16.14
N VAL A 136 -7.23 -14.57 -14.91
CA VAL A 136 -6.49 -15.43 -13.97
C VAL A 136 -7.40 -15.91 -12.85
N LEU A 137 -7.42 -17.23 -12.63
CA LEU A 137 -8.07 -17.86 -11.49
C LEU A 137 -7.02 -18.31 -10.47
N ILE A 138 -7.07 -17.79 -9.25
CA ILE A 138 -6.35 -18.30 -8.08
C ILE A 138 -7.26 -19.29 -7.37
N ALA A 139 -6.95 -20.58 -7.46
CA ALA A 139 -7.80 -21.65 -6.97
C ALA A 139 -7.17 -22.38 -5.77
N ILE A 140 -7.82 -22.31 -4.60
CA ILE A 140 -7.31 -22.85 -3.32
C ILE A 140 -8.31 -23.85 -2.75
N ASP A 141 -7.90 -25.12 -2.64
CA ASP A 141 -8.72 -26.13 -1.95
C ASP A 141 -8.26 -26.26 -0.49
N ASP A 142 -9.13 -26.02 0.47
CA ASP A 142 -8.88 -25.97 1.92
C ASP A 142 -8.09 -24.72 2.37
N LEU A 143 -8.69 -23.54 2.23
CA LEU A 143 -8.13 -22.22 2.62
C LEU A 143 -7.60 -22.17 4.05
N GLN A 144 -8.23 -22.91 4.97
CA GLN A 144 -7.80 -23.02 6.37
C GLN A 144 -6.44 -23.72 6.55
N SER A 145 -5.95 -24.40 5.53
CA SER A 145 -4.67 -25.13 5.55
C SER A 145 -3.53 -24.35 4.90
N LEU A 146 -3.76 -23.09 4.51
CA LEU A 146 -2.68 -22.22 4.04
C LEU A 146 -1.65 -21.96 5.13
N ASP A 147 -0.37 -21.99 4.77
CA ASP A 147 0.69 -21.46 5.62
C ASP A 147 0.58 -19.94 5.74
N ALA A 148 0.98 -19.39 6.87
CA ALA A 148 0.80 -17.99 7.20
C ALA A 148 1.53 -17.03 6.22
N SER A 149 2.69 -17.42 5.70
CA SER A 149 3.46 -16.63 4.73
C SER A 149 2.76 -16.55 3.38
N SER A 150 2.21 -17.68 2.88
CA SER A 150 1.40 -17.71 1.65
C SER A 150 0.08 -16.95 1.81
N GLU A 151 -0.61 -17.08 2.95
CA GLU A 151 -1.83 -16.34 3.25
C GLU A 151 -1.60 -14.83 3.19
N HIS A 152 -0.55 -14.36 3.85
CA HIS A 152 -0.15 -12.94 3.84
C HIS A 152 0.16 -12.45 2.42
N ALA A 153 0.90 -13.24 1.63
CA ALA A 153 1.21 -12.91 0.24
C ALA A 153 -0.05 -12.79 -0.63
N LEU A 154 -0.99 -13.72 -0.50
CA LEU A 154 -2.24 -13.74 -1.27
C LEU A 154 -3.16 -12.57 -0.93
N VAL A 155 -3.37 -12.28 0.36
CA VAL A 155 -4.18 -11.13 0.81
C VAL A 155 -3.57 -9.82 0.31
N SER A 156 -2.24 -9.69 0.44
CA SER A 156 -1.48 -8.54 -0.05
C SER A 156 -1.60 -8.38 -1.58
N ALA A 157 -1.55 -9.47 -2.33
CA ALA A 157 -1.70 -9.46 -3.79
C ALA A 157 -3.12 -9.05 -4.21
N LEU A 158 -4.16 -9.63 -3.61
CA LEU A 158 -5.55 -9.29 -3.92
C LEU A 158 -5.87 -7.81 -3.70
N ARG A 159 -5.28 -7.17 -2.68
CA ARG A 159 -5.42 -5.72 -2.45
C ARG A 159 -4.84 -4.85 -3.57
N ARG A 160 -3.91 -5.39 -4.38
CA ARG A 160 -3.18 -4.68 -5.43
C ARG A 160 -3.66 -4.96 -6.84
N LEU A 161 -4.48 -6.00 -7.01
CA LEU A 161 -5.00 -6.46 -8.30
C LEU A 161 -6.43 -5.90 -8.52
N ASN A 162 -6.59 -4.56 -8.48
CA ASN A 162 -7.90 -3.92 -8.50
C ASN A 162 -8.50 -3.72 -9.90
N ASP A 163 -7.65 -3.65 -10.91
CA ASP A 163 -8.06 -3.37 -12.30
C ASP A 163 -7.81 -4.55 -13.25
N GLU A 164 -7.19 -5.61 -12.74
CA GLU A 164 -6.87 -6.82 -13.48
C GLU A 164 -8.03 -7.82 -13.47
N PRO A 165 -8.24 -8.59 -14.55
CA PRO A 165 -9.25 -9.64 -14.60
C PRO A 165 -8.80 -10.88 -13.80
N VAL A 166 -8.86 -10.78 -12.47
CA VAL A 166 -8.42 -11.80 -11.52
C VAL A 166 -9.60 -12.25 -10.67
N ALA A 167 -9.70 -13.57 -10.49
CA ALA A 167 -10.67 -14.16 -9.59
C ALA A 167 -10.01 -15.17 -8.65
N MET A 168 -10.57 -15.33 -7.46
CA MET A 168 -10.19 -16.34 -6.47
C MET A 168 -11.35 -17.29 -6.21
N LEU A 169 -11.08 -18.61 -6.21
CA LEU A 169 -12.02 -19.64 -5.80
C LEU A 169 -11.40 -20.47 -4.68
N ALA A 170 -11.97 -20.38 -3.49
CA ALA A 170 -11.48 -21.13 -2.33
C ALA A 170 -12.55 -22.03 -1.73
N THR A 171 -12.11 -23.10 -1.03
CA THR A 171 -12.99 -23.89 -0.16
C THR A 171 -12.62 -23.68 1.31
N ILE A 172 -13.62 -23.72 2.21
CA ILE A 172 -13.42 -23.56 3.65
C ILE A 172 -14.38 -24.47 4.46
N ARG A 173 -13.97 -24.89 5.65
CA ARG A 173 -14.83 -25.65 6.59
C ARG A 173 -15.74 -24.72 7.40
N SER A 174 -16.98 -25.13 7.66
CA SER A 174 -18.02 -24.30 8.30
C SER A 174 -17.69 -23.85 9.73
N SER A 175 -16.80 -24.52 10.45
CA SER A 175 -16.76 -24.47 11.91
C SER A 175 -15.64 -23.63 12.54
N ARG A 176 -14.72 -22.99 11.77
CA ARG A 176 -13.51 -22.43 12.40
C ARG A 176 -12.97 -21.07 11.95
N GLU A 177 -13.41 -20.45 10.84
CA GLU A 177 -12.62 -19.32 10.32
C GLU A 177 -13.45 -18.16 9.74
N GLU A 178 -14.39 -17.65 10.54
CA GLU A 178 -15.09 -16.40 10.21
C GLU A 178 -14.13 -15.22 9.99
N LYS A 179 -12.96 -15.23 10.67
CA LYS A 179 -11.95 -14.18 10.54
C LYS A 179 -11.32 -14.13 9.14
N LYS A 180 -10.91 -15.27 8.57
CA LYS A 180 -10.34 -15.33 7.20
C LYS A 180 -11.36 -14.93 6.14
N ILE A 181 -12.61 -15.36 6.31
CA ILE A 181 -13.72 -14.96 5.43
C ILE A 181 -13.92 -13.45 5.47
N LEU A 182 -13.92 -12.86 6.67
CA LEU A 182 -14.11 -11.42 6.85
C LEU A 182 -12.95 -10.62 6.25
N GLU A 183 -11.72 -11.08 6.42
CA GLU A 183 -10.52 -10.46 5.84
C GLU A 183 -10.54 -10.45 4.31
N LEU A 184 -10.91 -11.57 3.69
CA LEU A 184 -11.10 -11.66 2.24
C LEU A 184 -12.21 -10.73 1.76
N ALA A 185 -13.36 -10.71 2.45
CA ALA A 185 -14.47 -9.82 2.11
C ALA A 185 -14.10 -8.34 2.19
N GLN A 186 -13.29 -7.95 3.19
CA GLN A 186 -12.74 -6.60 3.33
C GLN A 186 -11.74 -6.28 2.23
N THR A 187 -10.93 -7.26 1.83
CA THR A 187 -9.86 -7.09 0.83
C THR A 187 -10.42 -6.83 -0.57
N VAL A 188 -11.40 -7.61 -1.01
CA VAL A 188 -12.00 -7.47 -2.37
C VAL A 188 -13.24 -6.57 -2.41
N GLY A 189 -13.74 -6.15 -1.23
CA GLY A 189 -14.96 -5.37 -1.08
C GLY A 189 -16.23 -6.20 -1.21
N GLN A 190 -17.34 -5.74 -0.62
CA GLN A 190 -18.60 -6.50 -0.56
C GLN A 190 -19.18 -6.88 -1.92
N SER A 191 -18.98 -6.06 -2.95
CA SER A 191 -19.48 -6.34 -4.31
C SER A 191 -18.64 -7.39 -5.05
N GLY A 192 -17.37 -7.58 -4.64
CA GLY A 192 -16.44 -8.55 -5.21
C GLY A 192 -16.36 -9.87 -4.40
N PHE A 193 -17.16 -10.04 -3.34
CA PHE A 193 -17.11 -11.21 -2.47
C PHE A 193 -18.42 -12.00 -2.50
N ALA A 194 -18.33 -13.33 -2.56
CA ALA A 194 -19.49 -14.21 -2.47
C ALA A 194 -19.18 -15.51 -1.71
N ILE A 195 -20.18 -16.03 -0.99
CA ILE A 195 -20.10 -17.33 -0.33
C ILE A 195 -21.13 -18.26 -0.92
N LEU A 196 -20.69 -19.48 -1.22
CA LEU A 196 -21.56 -20.59 -1.62
C LEU A 196 -21.61 -21.59 -0.47
N ASP A 197 -22.70 -21.60 0.28
CA ASP A 197 -22.94 -22.58 1.34
C ASP A 197 -23.47 -23.88 0.73
N LEU A 198 -22.83 -25.00 1.06
CA LEU A 198 -23.24 -26.30 0.57
C LEU A 198 -24.19 -26.99 1.55
N GLU A 199 -25.36 -27.30 1.07
CA GLU A 199 -26.37 -28.07 1.79
C GLU A 199 -26.14 -29.58 1.65
N PRO A 200 -26.68 -30.41 2.58
CA PRO A 200 -26.70 -31.85 2.46
C PRO A 200 -27.34 -32.36 1.15
N LEU A 201 -26.86 -33.48 0.62
CA LEU A 201 -27.41 -34.08 -0.57
C LEU A 201 -28.74 -34.83 -0.26
N SER A 202 -29.58 -34.93 -1.29
CA SER A 202 -30.84 -35.69 -1.21
C SER A 202 -30.57 -37.19 -1.05
N LEU A 203 -31.61 -37.93 -0.58
CA LEU A 203 -31.58 -39.37 -0.47
C LEU A 203 -31.26 -40.05 -1.82
N GLU A 204 -31.85 -39.55 -2.89
CA GLU A 204 -31.67 -40.08 -4.27
C GLU A 204 -30.23 -39.91 -4.72
N ALA A 205 -29.65 -38.69 -4.51
CA ALA A 205 -28.26 -38.41 -4.88
C ALA A 205 -27.27 -39.27 -4.09
N ILE A 206 -27.48 -39.45 -2.79
CA ILE A 206 -26.66 -40.32 -1.95
C ILE A 206 -26.73 -41.76 -2.41
N GLY A 207 -27.96 -42.27 -2.73
CA GLY A 207 -28.14 -43.63 -3.23
C GLY A 207 -27.36 -43.88 -4.54
N GLU A 208 -27.46 -42.94 -5.49
CA GLU A 208 -26.78 -43.03 -6.77
C GLU A 208 -25.22 -42.92 -6.61
N ILE A 209 -24.73 -42.08 -5.73
CA ILE A 209 -23.30 -41.98 -5.44
C ILE A 209 -22.75 -43.28 -4.84
N ILE A 210 -23.49 -43.93 -3.93
CA ILE A 210 -23.07 -45.20 -3.32
C ILE A 210 -23.06 -46.30 -4.43
N GLU A 211 -24.11 -46.39 -5.25
CA GLU A 211 -24.20 -47.35 -6.35
C GLU A 211 -22.99 -47.20 -7.27
N ARG A 212 -22.69 -45.99 -7.75
CA ARG A 212 -21.60 -45.77 -8.70
C ARG A 212 -20.20 -45.94 -8.11
N ARG A 213 -20.02 -45.63 -6.79
CA ARG A 213 -18.69 -45.69 -6.14
C ARG A 213 -18.34 -47.06 -5.57
N LEU A 214 -19.34 -47.81 -5.13
CA LEU A 214 -19.12 -49.09 -4.46
C LEU A 214 -19.66 -50.28 -5.28
N ASP A 215 -20.32 -50.04 -6.40
CA ASP A 215 -21.01 -51.05 -7.22
C ASP A 215 -22.04 -51.84 -6.38
N VAL A 216 -22.78 -51.12 -5.49
CA VAL A 216 -23.76 -51.70 -4.59
C VAL A 216 -25.04 -50.88 -4.62
N ILE A 217 -26.15 -51.54 -4.89
CA ILE A 217 -27.49 -50.97 -4.78
C ILE A 217 -28.02 -51.23 -3.39
N LEU A 218 -28.20 -50.17 -2.60
CA LEU A 218 -28.80 -50.26 -1.26
C LEU A 218 -30.32 -50.46 -1.34
N PRO A 219 -30.88 -51.47 -0.63
CA PRO A 219 -32.35 -51.53 -0.43
C PRO A 219 -32.87 -50.22 0.19
N ARG A 220 -34.03 -49.73 -0.27
CA ARG A 220 -34.58 -48.43 0.15
C ARG A 220 -34.61 -48.18 1.67
N PRO A 221 -35.02 -49.14 2.55
CA PRO A 221 -34.97 -48.92 3.99
C PRO A 221 -33.56 -48.71 4.51
N LEU A 222 -32.54 -49.38 3.95
CA LEU A 222 -31.15 -49.21 4.33
C LEU A 222 -30.60 -47.91 3.78
N ALA A 223 -30.92 -47.53 2.55
CA ALA A 223 -30.54 -46.21 1.98
C ALA A 223 -31.05 -45.03 2.82
N VAL A 224 -32.31 -45.08 3.29
CA VAL A 224 -32.89 -44.08 4.20
C VAL A 224 -32.13 -44.01 5.51
N ARG A 225 -31.75 -45.15 6.09
CA ARG A 225 -30.97 -45.21 7.35
C ARG A 225 -29.56 -44.65 7.17
N VAL A 226 -28.87 -44.98 6.09
CA VAL A 226 -27.56 -44.46 5.74
C VAL A 226 -27.63 -42.94 5.52
N TRP A 227 -28.65 -42.47 4.81
CA TRP A 227 -28.90 -41.06 4.57
C TRP A 227 -29.12 -40.29 5.88
N HIS A 228 -29.96 -40.80 6.80
CA HIS A 228 -30.18 -40.19 8.11
C HIS A 228 -28.90 -40.19 8.99
N ALA A 229 -28.17 -41.30 8.99
CA ALA A 229 -26.94 -41.44 9.78
C ALA A 229 -25.81 -40.54 9.26
N SER A 230 -25.72 -40.37 7.95
CA SER A 230 -24.75 -39.46 7.30
C SER A 230 -25.19 -38.00 7.29
N GLY A 231 -26.46 -37.68 7.62
CA GLY A 231 -27.03 -36.35 7.50
C GLY A 231 -26.97 -35.84 6.04
N GLY A 232 -27.01 -36.70 5.01
CA GLY A 232 -26.86 -36.33 3.60
C GLY A 232 -25.42 -35.94 3.21
N ASN A 233 -24.43 -36.22 4.06
CA ASN A 233 -23.02 -36.01 3.74
C ASN A 233 -22.49 -37.19 2.90
N PRO A 234 -22.05 -36.96 1.63
CA PRO A 234 -21.65 -38.05 0.74
C PRO A 234 -20.44 -38.84 1.21
N PHE A 235 -19.45 -38.19 1.84
CA PHE A 235 -18.29 -38.91 2.36
C PHE A 235 -18.70 -39.87 3.49
N LEU A 236 -19.48 -39.40 4.45
CA LEU A 236 -19.96 -40.25 5.54
C LEU A 236 -20.85 -41.37 5.04
N ALA A 237 -21.71 -41.08 4.10
CA ALA A 237 -22.59 -42.09 3.50
C ALA A 237 -21.82 -43.23 2.81
N ILE A 238 -20.76 -42.89 2.03
CA ILE A 238 -19.87 -43.87 1.42
C ILE A 238 -19.13 -44.68 2.49
N GLU A 239 -18.60 -44.03 3.49
CA GLU A 239 -17.85 -44.75 4.55
C GLU A 239 -18.76 -45.66 5.39
N ILE A 240 -19.96 -45.21 5.72
CA ILE A 240 -20.97 -46.07 6.39
C ILE A 240 -21.31 -47.29 5.51
N ALA A 241 -21.55 -47.05 4.21
CA ALA A 241 -21.85 -48.14 3.28
C ALA A 241 -20.70 -49.15 3.14
N ARG A 242 -19.45 -48.72 3.22
CA ARG A 242 -18.26 -49.61 3.23
C ARG A 242 -18.10 -50.45 4.48
N LEU A 243 -18.63 -49.98 5.59
CA LEU A 243 -18.59 -50.73 6.86
C LEU A 243 -19.63 -51.85 6.90
N LEU A 244 -20.69 -51.82 6.06
CA LEU A 244 -21.74 -52.79 5.97
C LEU A 244 -21.25 -54.03 5.16
N ASP A 245 -21.41 -55.26 5.74
CA ASP A 245 -21.06 -56.49 5.05
C ASP A 245 -22.17 -56.90 4.01
N ARG A 246 -21.82 -57.71 3.04
CA ARG A 246 -22.80 -58.23 2.05
C ARG A 246 -23.97 -59.00 2.67
N GLU A 247 -23.81 -59.57 3.84
CA GLU A 247 -24.89 -60.25 4.61
C GLU A 247 -25.85 -59.24 5.23
N ASP A 248 -25.36 -58.03 5.58
CA ASP A 248 -26.18 -56.94 6.11
C ASP A 248 -27.14 -56.40 5.07
N PHE A 249 -26.77 -56.46 3.78
CA PHE A 249 -27.62 -56.02 2.67
C PHE A 249 -28.83 -56.98 2.47
N ARG A 250 -28.69 -58.26 2.84
CA ARG A 250 -29.75 -59.26 2.68
C ARG A 250 -30.69 -59.31 3.90
N SER A 251 -30.21 -58.95 5.06
CA SER A 251 -30.95 -58.99 6.33
C SER A 251 -31.53 -57.65 6.79
N ALA A 252 -31.49 -56.63 5.94
CA ALA A 252 -31.84 -55.21 6.27
C ALA A 252 -33.32 -54.99 6.69
N GLY A 253 -34.19 -56.02 6.57
CA GLY A 253 -35.59 -55.97 7.06
C GLY A 253 -35.80 -56.50 8.48
N GLU A 254 -34.85 -57.26 9.07
CA GLU A 254 -35.11 -58.05 10.30
C GLU A 254 -34.24 -57.70 11.51
N ARG A 255 -33.13 -56.99 11.37
CA ARG A 255 -32.23 -56.64 12.50
C ARG A 255 -31.87 -55.16 12.54
N SER A 256 -31.82 -54.57 13.75
CA SER A 256 -31.28 -53.22 14.01
C SER A 256 -29.73 -53.28 13.90
N LEU A 257 -29.22 -52.97 12.69
CA LEU A 257 -27.76 -52.84 12.51
C LEU A 257 -27.25 -51.58 13.20
N PRO A 258 -26.22 -51.67 14.03
CA PRO A 258 -25.57 -50.49 14.59
C PRO A 258 -24.85 -49.73 13.47
N ILE A 259 -25.47 -48.66 12.97
CA ILE A 259 -24.84 -47.73 12.01
C ILE A 259 -24.18 -46.62 12.83
N PRO A 260 -22.83 -46.40 12.68
CA PRO A 260 -22.16 -45.28 13.30
C PRO A 260 -22.81 -43.94 12.92
N THR A 261 -23.01 -43.07 13.90
CA THR A 261 -23.73 -41.81 13.69
C THR A 261 -22.82 -40.56 13.68
N GLY A 262 -21.53 -40.78 13.99
CA GLY A 262 -20.56 -39.68 14.07
C GLY A 262 -19.35 -39.88 13.17
N LEU A 263 -18.74 -38.77 12.71
CA LEU A 263 -17.54 -38.79 11.89
C LEU A 263 -16.40 -39.59 12.57
N ASP A 264 -16.17 -39.34 13.86
CA ASP A 264 -15.09 -39.96 14.63
C ASP A 264 -15.30 -41.47 14.78
N GLU A 265 -16.56 -41.93 14.96
CA GLU A 265 -16.90 -43.34 15.02
C GLU A 265 -16.66 -44.05 13.70
N VAL A 266 -17.07 -43.42 12.58
CA VAL A 266 -16.92 -43.96 11.22
C VAL A 266 -15.43 -44.08 10.87
N LEU A 267 -14.68 -43.01 11.05
CA LEU A 267 -13.24 -42.99 10.79
C LEU A 267 -12.50 -43.95 11.72
N GLY A 268 -12.88 -43.98 13.02
CA GLY A 268 -12.34 -44.90 14.01
C GLY A 268 -12.53 -46.35 13.59
N ALA A 269 -13.75 -46.80 13.29
CA ALA A 269 -14.04 -48.16 12.86
C ALA A 269 -13.29 -48.54 11.55
N ARG A 270 -12.99 -47.59 10.67
CA ARG A 270 -12.18 -47.83 9.47
C ARG A 270 -10.71 -48.05 9.81
N LEU A 271 -10.16 -47.19 10.68
CA LEU A 271 -8.75 -47.24 11.10
C LEU A 271 -8.48 -48.50 11.99
N ASP A 272 -9.42 -48.93 12.82
CA ASP A 272 -9.34 -50.13 13.66
C ASP A 272 -9.23 -51.43 12.86
N ARG A 273 -9.60 -51.42 11.55
CA ARG A 273 -9.45 -52.57 10.64
C ARG A 273 -8.08 -52.64 9.97
N LEU A 274 -7.19 -51.67 10.20
CA LEU A 274 -5.83 -51.70 9.68
C LEU A 274 -4.94 -52.66 10.47
N SER A 275 -4.03 -53.31 9.75
CA SER A 275 -2.95 -54.02 10.46
C SER A 275 -2.00 -53.06 11.14
N ASP A 276 -1.19 -53.59 12.08
CA ASP A 276 -0.16 -52.75 12.72
C ASP A 276 0.80 -52.11 11.73
N ALA A 277 1.12 -52.78 10.62
CA ALA A 277 1.97 -52.26 9.55
C ALA A 277 1.28 -51.08 8.81
N ALA A 278 0.02 -51.23 8.44
CA ALA A 278 -0.77 -50.20 7.79
C ALA A 278 -0.99 -48.97 8.72
N SER A 279 -1.23 -49.24 10.01
CA SER A 279 -1.38 -48.16 11.03
C SER A 279 -0.11 -47.36 11.20
N GLN A 280 1.08 -48.03 11.25
CA GLN A 280 2.38 -47.32 11.32
C GLN A 280 2.66 -46.50 10.07
N VAL A 281 2.41 -47.02 8.88
CA VAL A 281 2.57 -46.29 7.62
C VAL A 281 1.67 -45.05 7.60
N SER A 282 0.38 -45.21 8.00
CA SER A 282 -0.57 -44.11 8.06
C SER A 282 -0.12 -43.05 9.07
N LEU A 283 0.41 -43.44 10.24
CA LEU A 283 0.90 -42.51 11.23
C LEU A 283 2.13 -41.73 10.76
N VAL A 284 3.11 -42.38 10.13
CA VAL A 284 4.27 -41.70 9.54
C VAL A 284 3.82 -40.71 8.47
N ALA A 285 2.92 -41.12 7.59
CA ALA A 285 2.41 -40.26 6.53
C ALA A 285 1.64 -39.05 7.08
N SER A 286 0.93 -39.19 8.23
CA SER A 286 0.15 -38.08 8.83
C SER A 286 1.02 -37.02 9.51
N ALA A 287 2.28 -37.36 9.85
CA ALA A 287 3.21 -36.45 10.51
C ALA A 287 4.16 -35.74 9.56
N LEU A 288 4.26 -36.15 8.30
CA LEU A 288 5.10 -35.55 7.28
C LEU A 288 4.31 -34.50 6.48
N SER A 289 4.95 -33.38 6.16
CA SER A 289 4.37 -32.31 5.35
C SER A 289 4.17 -32.79 3.91
N ARG A 290 5.16 -33.44 3.34
CA ARG A 290 5.12 -34.05 2.00
C ARG A 290 5.52 -35.53 2.09
N PRO A 291 4.56 -36.44 2.42
CA PRO A 291 4.86 -37.84 2.59
C PRO A 291 5.30 -38.47 1.27
N THR A 292 6.49 -39.11 1.29
CA THR A 292 6.99 -39.90 0.16
C THR A 292 7.17 -41.35 0.57
N THR A 293 7.05 -42.25 -0.42
CA THR A 293 7.35 -43.69 -0.19
C THR A 293 8.76 -43.92 0.35
N GLN A 294 9.72 -43.10 -0.09
CA GLN A 294 11.10 -43.15 0.37
C GLN A 294 11.22 -42.78 1.85
N LEU A 295 10.62 -41.66 2.30
CA LEU A 295 10.63 -41.22 3.70
C LEU A 295 9.92 -42.26 4.60
N ILE A 296 8.79 -42.83 4.14
CA ILE A 296 8.09 -43.90 4.87
C ILE A 296 8.99 -45.13 5.04
N HIS A 297 9.72 -45.54 3.97
CA HIS A 297 10.68 -46.62 4.06
C HIS A 297 11.88 -46.33 4.96
N SER A 298 12.32 -45.09 5.04
CA SER A 298 13.40 -44.66 5.92
C SER A 298 12.94 -44.60 7.38
N ALA A 299 11.67 -44.25 7.64
CA ALA A 299 11.11 -44.13 8.98
C ALA A 299 10.69 -45.48 9.60
N LEU A 300 10.46 -46.50 8.79
CA LEU A 300 9.98 -47.82 9.26
C LEU A 300 10.86 -48.96 8.77
N PRO A 301 10.89 -50.11 9.45
CA PRO A 301 11.52 -51.30 8.92
C PRO A 301 10.97 -51.68 7.55
N SER A 302 11.83 -51.98 6.55
CA SER A 302 11.45 -52.15 5.13
C SER A 302 10.29 -53.12 4.93
N ALA A 303 10.23 -54.24 5.67
CA ALA A 303 9.14 -55.23 5.60
C ALA A 303 7.80 -54.67 6.12
N VAL A 304 7.82 -53.74 7.08
CA VAL A 304 6.62 -53.04 7.62
C VAL A 304 6.14 -52.02 6.64
N ALA A 305 7.07 -51.16 6.14
CA ALA A 305 6.75 -50.13 5.17
C ALA A 305 6.11 -50.73 3.88
N SER A 306 6.75 -51.79 3.31
CA SER A 306 6.25 -52.38 2.07
C SER A 306 4.88 -53.03 2.23
N ARG A 307 4.64 -53.80 3.31
CA ARG A 307 3.32 -54.41 3.58
C ARG A 307 2.26 -53.36 3.89
N GLY A 308 2.64 -52.38 4.71
CA GLY A 308 1.72 -51.33 5.13
C GLY A 308 1.30 -50.42 3.95
N LEU A 309 2.23 -50.03 3.05
CA LEU A 309 1.93 -49.22 1.86
C LEU A 309 0.93 -49.92 0.94
N ILE A 310 1.10 -51.23 0.68
CA ILE A 310 0.16 -52.02 -0.14
C ILE A 310 -1.24 -52.00 0.52
N GLU A 311 -1.33 -52.31 1.80
CA GLU A 311 -2.61 -52.37 2.49
C GLU A 311 -3.32 -51.03 2.57
N VAL A 312 -2.60 -49.91 2.87
CA VAL A 312 -3.25 -48.59 2.93
C VAL A 312 -3.74 -48.13 1.58
N GLU A 313 -3.09 -48.50 0.48
CA GLU A 313 -3.53 -48.23 -0.88
C GLU A 313 -4.74 -49.07 -1.24
N GLU A 314 -4.72 -50.38 -1.00
CA GLU A 314 -5.84 -51.29 -1.26
C GLU A 314 -7.11 -50.89 -0.47
N ARG A 315 -6.94 -50.43 0.76
CA ARG A 315 -8.03 -49.94 1.61
C ARG A 315 -8.44 -48.51 1.31
N GLY A 316 -7.73 -47.83 0.37
CA GLY A 316 -8.00 -46.43 0.00
C GLY A 316 -7.78 -45.42 1.11
N ILE A 317 -6.86 -45.68 2.03
CA ILE A 317 -6.41 -44.73 3.08
C ILE A 317 -5.43 -43.73 2.48
N LEU A 318 -4.40 -44.24 1.77
CA LEU A 318 -3.44 -43.44 0.99
C LEU A 318 -3.62 -43.70 -0.50
N LYS A 319 -3.27 -42.73 -1.33
CA LYS A 319 -3.09 -42.84 -2.78
C LYS A 319 -1.60 -42.68 -3.04
N VAL A 320 -0.98 -43.66 -3.69
CA VAL A 320 0.43 -43.62 -4.06
C VAL A 320 0.55 -43.29 -5.55
N ASN A 321 1.19 -42.15 -5.85
CA ASN A 321 1.46 -41.72 -7.20
C ASN A 321 3.00 -41.53 -7.39
N GLY A 322 3.65 -42.53 -7.99
CA GLY A 322 5.11 -42.53 -8.10
C GLY A 322 5.79 -42.58 -6.72
N THR A 323 6.48 -41.50 -6.35
CA THR A 323 7.13 -41.38 -5.03
C THR A 323 6.24 -40.75 -3.96
N GLU A 324 5.16 -40.09 -4.32
CA GLU A 324 4.26 -39.42 -3.37
C GLU A 324 3.22 -40.36 -2.77
N ALA A 325 2.92 -40.19 -1.48
CA ALA A 325 1.90 -40.93 -0.76
C ALA A 325 0.94 -39.97 -0.07
N ARG A 326 -0.21 -39.65 -0.67
CA ARG A 326 -1.18 -38.69 -0.16
C ARG A 326 -2.41 -39.40 0.45
N PHE A 327 -2.94 -38.87 1.55
CA PHE A 327 -4.21 -39.36 2.08
C PHE A 327 -5.34 -39.20 1.06
N ALA A 328 -6.19 -40.23 0.96
CA ALA A 328 -7.37 -40.19 0.08
C ALA A 328 -8.35 -39.10 0.50
N HIS A 329 -8.36 -38.74 1.78
CA HIS A 329 -9.11 -37.62 2.35
C HIS A 329 -8.37 -37.01 3.56
N PRO A 330 -8.29 -35.66 3.69
CA PRO A 330 -7.57 -34.98 4.79
C PRO A 330 -8.03 -35.43 6.18
N LEU A 331 -9.32 -35.70 6.38
CA LEU A 331 -9.85 -36.17 7.66
C LEU A 331 -9.23 -37.50 8.13
N LEU A 332 -8.75 -38.33 7.21
CA LEU A 332 -8.06 -39.57 7.62
C LEU A 332 -6.70 -39.27 8.25
N ALA A 333 -5.97 -38.29 7.73
CA ALA A 333 -4.69 -37.85 8.33
C ALA A 333 -4.90 -37.33 9.75
N SER A 334 -5.83 -36.38 9.92
CA SER A 334 -6.15 -35.82 11.25
C SER A 334 -6.64 -36.87 12.23
N ALA A 335 -7.47 -37.83 11.78
CA ALA A 335 -7.97 -38.92 12.64
C ALA A 335 -6.85 -39.88 13.05
N VAL A 336 -5.93 -40.23 12.16
CA VAL A 336 -4.76 -41.07 12.48
C VAL A 336 -3.87 -40.38 13.50
N TYR A 337 -3.55 -39.10 13.27
CA TYR A 337 -2.69 -38.34 14.17
C TYR A 337 -3.33 -38.15 15.56
N ALA A 338 -4.59 -37.75 15.62
CA ALA A 338 -5.32 -37.50 16.88
C ALA A 338 -5.54 -38.76 17.74
N ARG A 339 -5.59 -39.97 17.15
CA ARG A 339 -5.73 -41.23 17.86
C ARG A 339 -4.43 -41.75 18.44
N SER A 340 -3.29 -41.19 18.09
CA SER A 340 -1.99 -41.61 18.55
C SER A 340 -1.67 -41.02 19.94
N SER A 341 -1.00 -41.78 20.78
CA SER A 341 -0.61 -41.26 22.09
C SER A 341 0.50 -40.22 22.00
N ALA A 342 0.55 -39.30 22.95
CA ALA A 342 1.58 -38.24 22.98
C ALA A 342 3.02 -38.84 22.97
N GLU A 343 3.22 -40.01 23.58
CA GLU A 343 4.53 -40.68 23.56
C GLU A 343 4.88 -41.26 22.18
N GLN A 344 3.91 -41.85 21.48
CA GLN A 344 4.10 -42.33 20.09
C GLN A 344 4.43 -41.17 19.16
N LEU A 345 3.71 -40.04 19.27
CA LEU A 345 3.98 -38.86 18.47
C LEU A 345 5.36 -38.29 18.75
N ARG A 346 5.77 -38.13 19.99
CA ARG A 346 7.12 -37.68 20.34
C ARG A 346 8.22 -38.55 19.75
N GLN A 347 8.09 -39.88 19.87
CA GLN A 347 9.07 -40.82 19.30
C GLN A 347 9.10 -40.76 17.78
N LEU A 348 7.94 -40.59 17.16
CA LEU A 348 7.85 -40.41 15.71
C LEU A 348 8.54 -39.12 15.27
N HIS A 349 8.18 -37.97 15.86
CA HIS A 349 8.79 -36.69 15.53
C HIS A 349 10.29 -36.67 15.75
N SER A 350 10.77 -37.26 16.85
CA SER A 350 12.23 -37.40 17.09
C SER A 350 12.92 -38.20 15.99
N ARG A 351 12.28 -39.24 15.42
CA ARG A 351 12.80 -40.04 14.31
C ARG A 351 12.75 -39.25 12.99
N LEU A 352 11.65 -38.56 12.73
CA LEU A 352 11.46 -37.77 11.50
C LEU A 352 12.44 -36.61 11.42
N ALA A 353 12.80 -36.01 12.54
CA ALA A 353 13.81 -34.95 12.61
C ALA A 353 15.16 -35.34 12.00
N ASP A 354 15.52 -36.66 12.09
CA ASP A 354 16.76 -37.18 11.54
C ASP A 354 16.67 -37.52 10.03
N LEU A 355 15.44 -37.53 9.48
CA LEU A 355 15.17 -38.05 8.13
C LEU A 355 14.75 -36.95 7.13
N VAL A 356 14.25 -35.83 7.64
CA VAL A 356 13.73 -34.74 6.80
C VAL A 356 14.84 -33.76 6.49
N ASP A 357 14.98 -33.37 5.21
CA ASP A 357 16.01 -32.46 4.74
C ASP A 357 15.65 -30.98 4.95
N ASP A 358 14.35 -30.64 4.85
CA ASP A 358 13.88 -29.26 5.05
C ASP A 358 14.17 -28.78 6.48
N VAL A 359 14.82 -27.62 6.59
CA VAL A 359 15.30 -27.10 7.90
C VAL A 359 14.14 -26.70 8.80
N GLU A 360 13.07 -26.10 8.25
CA GLU A 360 11.91 -25.67 9.03
C GLU A 360 11.13 -26.89 9.52
N GLU A 361 10.85 -27.86 8.65
CA GLU A 361 10.16 -29.10 9.02
C GLU A 361 10.95 -29.92 10.04
N ARG A 362 12.26 -30.08 9.82
CA ARG A 362 13.17 -30.78 10.74
C ARG A 362 13.17 -30.16 12.13
N THR A 363 13.28 -28.84 12.22
CA THR A 363 13.35 -28.13 13.50
C THR A 363 12.02 -28.20 14.24
N ARG A 364 10.89 -28.16 13.55
CA ARG A 364 9.57 -28.38 14.14
C ARG A 364 9.41 -29.82 14.65
N HIS A 365 9.92 -30.80 13.93
CA HIS A 365 9.95 -32.18 14.44
C HIS A 365 10.82 -32.33 15.68
N LEU A 366 11.97 -31.64 15.76
CA LEU A 366 12.78 -31.58 16.97
C LEU A 366 11.97 -31.00 18.15
N ALA A 367 11.25 -29.91 17.94
CA ALA A 367 10.42 -29.28 18.97
C ALA A 367 9.29 -30.21 19.44
N LEU A 368 8.55 -30.82 18.51
CA LEU A 368 7.46 -31.75 18.84
C LEU A 368 7.96 -33.06 19.47
N GLY A 369 9.20 -33.47 19.21
CA GLY A 369 9.86 -34.62 19.80
C GLY A 369 10.41 -34.39 21.22
N ALA A 370 10.63 -33.12 21.60
CA ALA A 370 11.22 -32.77 22.90
C ALA A 370 10.29 -33.04 24.09
N LYS A 371 10.84 -33.59 25.17
CA LYS A 371 10.10 -33.87 26.43
C LYS A 371 10.03 -32.67 27.39
N ALA A 372 11.00 -31.79 27.29
CA ALA A 372 11.18 -30.59 28.11
C ALA A 372 11.92 -29.51 27.31
N PRO A 373 12.00 -28.27 27.79
CA PRO A 373 12.87 -27.27 27.20
C PRO A 373 14.31 -27.81 27.05
N ASP A 374 14.86 -27.62 25.84
CA ASP A 374 16.19 -28.13 25.47
C ASP A 374 16.91 -27.06 24.62
N GLU A 375 18.12 -26.66 25.05
CA GLU A 375 18.86 -25.58 24.35
C GLU A 375 19.24 -25.93 22.90
N ARG A 376 19.50 -27.20 22.60
CA ARG A 376 19.81 -27.62 21.24
C ARG A 376 18.61 -27.41 20.31
N VAL A 377 17.42 -27.74 20.80
CA VAL A 377 16.16 -27.52 20.09
C VAL A 377 15.89 -26.03 19.94
N ALA A 378 16.03 -25.27 21.02
CA ALA A 378 15.82 -23.81 21.00
C ALA A 378 16.79 -23.09 20.05
N ALA A 379 18.09 -23.46 20.06
CA ALA A 379 19.08 -22.89 19.16
C ALA A 379 18.81 -23.27 17.69
N SER A 380 18.39 -24.51 17.41
CA SER A 380 17.99 -24.93 16.06
C SER A 380 16.78 -24.18 15.55
N LEU A 381 15.77 -23.94 16.41
CA LEU A 381 14.58 -23.13 16.07
C LEU A 381 14.96 -21.67 15.81
N ALA A 382 15.83 -21.08 16.62
CA ALA A 382 16.31 -19.70 16.40
C ALA A 382 17.09 -19.57 15.07
N GLN A 383 17.92 -20.56 14.75
CA GLN A 383 18.63 -20.59 13.47
C GLN A 383 17.67 -20.75 12.29
N ALA A 384 16.66 -21.60 12.40
CA ALA A 384 15.63 -21.77 11.39
C ALA A 384 14.80 -20.48 11.21
N ALA A 385 14.50 -19.77 12.31
CA ALA A 385 13.83 -18.47 12.26
C ALA A 385 14.67 -17.43 11.47
N THR A 386 15.98 -17.38 11.71
CA THR A 386 16.89 -16.50 10.96
C THR A 386 16.91 -16.85 9.46
N THR A 387 16.97 -18.15 9.13
CA THR A 387 16.94 -18.62 7.74
C THR A 387 15.60 -18.29 7.06
N ALA A 388 14.48 -18.49 7.74
CA ALA A 388 13.15 -18.12 7.24
C ALA A 388 13.05 -16.61 6.99
N TYR A 389 13.57 -15.80 7.91
CA TYR A 389 13.64 -14.34 7.75
C TYR A 389 14.45 -13.93 6.52
N GLN A 390 15.64 -14.50 6.33
CA GLN A 390 16.49 -14.23 5.16
C GLN A 390 15.83 -14.61 3.84
N ARG A 391 14.94 -15.60 3.85
CA ARG A 391 14.10 -15.99 2.71
C ARG A 391 12.84 -15.13 2.55
N GLY A 392 12.66 -14.11 3.38
CA GLY A 392 11.48 -13.25 3.38
C GLY A 392 10.22 -13.87 4.03
N ALA A 393 10.33 -15.01 4.67
CA ALA A 393 9.23 -15.67 5.39
C ALA A 393 9.09 -15.12 6.82
N VAL A 394 8.83 -13.81 6.94
CA VAL A 394 8.81 -13.10 8.23
C VAL A 394 7.80 -13.66 9.23
N VAL A 395 6.65 -14.12 8.74
CA VAL A 395 5.63 -14.74 9.61
C VAL A 395 6.10 -16.08 10.15
N GLY A 396 6.69 -16.93 9.28
CA GLY A 396 7.30 -18.20 9.68
C GLY A 396 8.48 -17.99 10.65
N ALA A 397 9.29 -16.96 10.43
CA ALA A 397 10.38 -16.58 11.32
C ALA A 397 9.87 -16.19 12.72
N ALA A 398 8.80 -15.40 12.81
CA ALA A 398 8.17 -15.04 14.08
C ALA A 398 7.65 -16.26 14.83
N GLU A 399 6.95 -17.18 14.15
CA GLU A 399 6.45 -18.43 14.76
C GLU A 399 7.58 -19.34 15.28
N LEU A 400 8.64 -19.51 14.46
CA LEU A 400 9.80 -20.32 14.86
C LEU A 400 10.55 -19.70 16.04
N SER A 401 10.65 -18.37 16.08
CA SER A 401 11.28 -17.66 17.19
C SER A 401 10.49 -17.78 18.49
N ASP A 402 9.14 -17.71 18.42
CA ASP A 402 8.28 -17.97 19.58
C ASP A 402 8.48 -19.40 20.14
N LEU A 403 8.59 -20.38 19.26
CA LEU A 403 8.92 -21.75 19.66
C LEU A 403 10.32 -21.83 20.29
N ALA A 404 11.30 -21.10 19.74
CA ALA A 404 12.65 -21.05 20.31
C ALA A 404 12.64 -20.47 21.75
N VAL A 405 11.88 -19.41 22.00
CA VAL A 405 11.69 -18.86 23.35
C VAL A 405 11.08 -19.91 24.28
N THR A 406 10.02 -20.60 23.83
CA THR A 406 9.30 -21.62 24.64
C THR A 406 10.18 -22.80 24.97
N HIS A 407 11.08 -23.22 24.07
CA HIS A 407 12.00 -24.34 24.29
C HIS A 407 13.32 -23.96 24.97
N THR A 408 13.54 -22.68 25.27
CA THR A 408 14.75 -22.24 25.99
C THR A 408 14.66 -22.66 27.45
N PRO A 409 15.67 -23.37 27.99
CA PRO A 409 15.71 -23.73 29.38
C PRO A 409 15.62 -22.51 30.32
N PRO A 410 14.82 -22.57 31.43
CA PRO A 410 14.60 -21.43 32.33
C PRO A 410 15.87 -20.87 32.98
N GLU A 411 16.94 -21.66 33.01
CA GLU A 411 18.26 -21.30 33.57
C GLU A 411 19.01 -20.36 32.62
N LEU A 412 18.72 -20.42 31.30
CA LEU A 412 19.38 -19.65 30.27
C LEU A 412 18.63 -18.31 29.99
N LYS A 413 18.49 -17.50 31.05
CA LYS A 413 17.72 -16.26 31.00
C LYS A 413 18.17 -15.30 29.90
N ASN A 414 19.48 -15.12 29.71
CA ASN A 414 20.04 -14.22 28.70
C ASN A 414 19.69 -14.67 27.28
N GLU A 415 19.75 -15.98 27.01
CA GLU A 415 19.36 -16.54 25.71
C GLU A 415 17.86 -16.42 25.49
N SER A 416 17.04 -16.67 26.52
CA SER A 416 15.59 -16.47 26.46
C SER A 416 15.25 -15.01 26.13
N HIS A 417 15.90 -14.06 26.78
CA HIS A 417 15.69 -12.64 26.52
C HIS A 417 16.15 -12.22 25.12
N ARG A 418 17.31 -12.72 24.63
CA ARG A 418 17.80 -12.47 23.27
C ARG A 418 16.75 -12.96 22.26
N ARG A 419 16.31 -14.21 22.37
CA ARG A 419 15.30 -14.80 21.48
C ARG A 419 13.96 -14.06 21.54
N SER A 420 13.59 -13.53 22.74
CA SER A 420 12.38 -12.71 22.88
C SER A 420 12.50 -11.38 22.13
N ILE A 421 13.68 -10.76 22.11
CA ILE A 421 13.95 -9.54 21.32
C ILE A 421 13.88 -9.87 19.83
N ASP A 422 14.55 -10.96 19.39
CA ASP A 422 14.52 -11.39 17.99
C ASP A 422 13.09 -11.71 17.54
N SER A 423 12.29 -12.40 18.39
CA SER A 423 10.85 -12.63 18.13
C SER A 423 10.08 -11.33 17.95
N ALA A 424 10.32 -10.33 18.80
CA ALA A 424 9.65 -9.03 18.69
C ALA A 424 10.01 -8.32 17.38
N VAL A 425 11.26 -8.41 16.91
CA VAL A 425 11.69 -7.87 15.61
C VAL A 425 10.94 -8.55 14.48
N TYR A 426 10.87 -9.90 14.47
CA TYR A 426 10.16 -10.62 13.42
C TYR A 426 8.64 -10.35 13.43
N HIS A 427 8.03 -10.18 14.60
CA HIS A 427 6.64 -9.77 14.72
C HIS A 427 6.41 -8.36 14.17
N LEU A 428 7.30 -7.41 14.44
CA LEU A 428 7.23 -6.05 13.87
C LEU A 428 7.30 -6.09 12.34
N GLU A 429 8.27 -6.83 11.79
CA GLU A 429 8.46 -6.99 10.34
C GLU A 429 7.29 -7.72 9.66
N SER A 430 6.58 -8.59 10.38
CA SER A 430 5.37 -9.25 9.88
C SER A 430 4.10 -8.40 9.99
N GLY A 431 4.21 -7.18 10.56
CA GLY A 431 3.09 -6.24 10.75
C GLY A 431 2.32 -6.41 12.07
N ASP A 432 2.76 -7.29 12.98
CA ASP A 432 2.16 -7.47 14.33
C ASP A 432 2.89 -6.57 15.35
N ALA A 433 2.78 -5.25 15.18
CA ALA A 433 3.39 -4.25 16.06
C ALA A 433 2.93 -4.38 17.51
N ASP A 434 1.66 -4.75 17.75
CA ASP A 434 1.10 -4.93 19.10
C ASP A 434 1.78 -6.08 19.84
N ARG A 435 2.06 -7.18 19.16
CA ARG A 435 2.76 -8.31 19.75
C ARG A 435 4.23 -7.98 20.00
N ALA A 436 4.88 -7.34 19.06
CA ALA A 436 6.26 -6.83 19.22
C ALA A 436 6.37 -5.93 20.45
N ARG A 437 5.47 -4.96 20.60
CA ARG A 437 5.41 -4.06 21.77
C ARG A 437 5.28 -4.84 23.08
N ARG A 438 4.24 -5.65 23.21
CA ARG A 438 4.01 -6.43 24.42
C ARG A 438 5.20 -7.30 24.80
N THR A 439 5.84 -7.93 23.82
CA THR A 439 7.03 -8.76 24.06
C THR A 439 8.18 -7.92 24.58
N LEU A 440 8.47 -6.76 23.99
CA LEU A 440 9.53 -5.87 24.45
C LEU A 440 9.24 -5.27 25.83
N GLU A 441 8.03 -4.75 26.05
CA GLU A 441 7.61 -4.17 27.34
C GLU A 441 7.68 -5.18 28.48
N THR A 442 7.35 -6.45 28.22
CA THR A 442 7.47 -7.52 29.23
C THR A 442 8.91 -7.97 29.43
N THR A 443 9.77 -7.90 28.41
CA THR A 443 11.15 -8.37 28.49
C THR A 443 12.11 -7.34 29.10
N ILE A 444 12.00 -6.06 28.73
CA ILE A 444 12.92 -4.97 29.14
C ILE A 444 13.12 -4.86 30.65
N PRO A 445 12.08 -4.98 31.51
CA PRO A 445 12.27 -4.88 32.97
C PRO A 445 13.15 -6.00 33.55
N HIS A 446 13.28 -7.12 32.87
CA HIS A 446 14.01 -8.31 33.33
C HIS A 446 15.43 -8.40 32.77
N LEU A 447 15.85 -7.47 31.89
CA LEU A 447 17.16 -7.48 31.26
C LEU A 447 18.24 -6.98 32.23
N GLU A 448 19.17 -7.87 32.55
CA GLU A 448 20.34 -7.57 33.40
C GLU A 448 21.46 -6.92 32.59
N SER A 449 21.62 -7.30 31.32
CA SER A 449 22.63 -6.74 30.41
C SER A 449 22.23 -5.36 29.90
N SER A 450 23.08 -4.36 30.13
CA SER A 450 22.88 -3.01 29.62
C SER A 450 22.81 -2.95 28.09
N ALA A 451 23.61 -3.75 27.38
CA ALA A 451 23.61 -3.83 25.93
C ALA A 451 22.29 -4.41 25.37
N LEU A 452 21.82 -5.55 25.90
CA LEU A 452 20.54 -6.12 25.51
C LEU A 452 19.36 -5.20 25.84
N ARG A 453 19.42 -4.50 26.98
CA ARG A 453 18.38 -3.54 27.35
C ARG A 453 18.34 -2.37 26.38
N SER A 454 19.48 -1.85 25.96
CA SER A 454 19.58 -0.75 25.00
C SER A 454 19.07 -1.15 23.61
N GLU A 455 19.41 -2.37 23.16
CA GLU A 455 18.92 -2.95 21.93
C GLU A 455 17.38 -3.07 21.95
N ALA A 456 16.82 -3.66 23.02
CA ALA A 456 15.38 -3.80 23.20
C ALA A 456 14.65 -2.44 23.26
N LEU A 457 15.25 -1.44 23.95
CA LEU A 457 14.71 -0.08 23.99
C LEU A 457 14.72 0.59 22.60
N ASN A 458 15.79 0.38 21.81
CA ASN A 458 15.85 0.88 20.45
C ASN A 458 14.78 0.25 19.55
N HIS A 459 14.55 -1.07 19.66
CA HIS A 459 13.45 -1.72 18.94
C HIS A 459 12.07 -1.24 19.41
N LEU A 460 11.88 -1.02 20.72
CA LEU A 460 10.64 -0.44 21.22
C LEU A 460 10.43 0.99 20.72
N ALA A 461 11.51 1.78 20.59
CA ALA A 461 11.47 3.10 19.98
C ALA A 461 11.00 3.04 18.50
N HIS A 462 11.47 2.05 17.75
CA HIS A 462 10.98 1.82 16.38
C HIS A 462 9.48 1.47 16.34
N VAL A 463 9.04 0.57 17.23
CA VAL A 463 7.60 0.25 17.34
C VAL A 463 6.80 1.51 17.66
N GLN A 464 7.25 2.30 18.63
CA GLN A 464 6.57 3.52 19.07
C GLN A 464 6.55 4.60 17.96
N PHE A 465 7.58 4.70 17.16
CA PHE A 465 7.65 5.59 16.00
C PHE A 465 6.59 5.26 14.95
N HIS A 466 6.32 3.97 14.73
CA HIS A 466 5.28 3.51 13.84
C HIS A 466 3.87 3.69 14.41
N ASP A 467 3.74 3.60 15.75
CA ASP A 467 2.46 3.61 16.47
C ASP A 467 1.97 4.97 16.94
N GLU A 468 2.65 6.09 16.62
CA GLU A 468 2.04 7.40 16.75
C GLU A 468 2.54 8.32 17.91
N ASP A 469 3.62 8.00 18.64
CA ASP A 469 4.18 8.93 19.64
C ASP A 469 5.67 9.19 19.47
N TRP A 470 6.00 10.15 18.60
CA TRP A 470 7.38 10.48 18.28
C TRP A 470 8.19 11.05 19.46
N PRO A 471 7.63 11.94 20.33
CA PRO A 471 8.33 12.36 21.54
C PRO A 471 8.66 11.23 22.51
N ASP A 472 7.79 10.23 22.67
CA ASP A 472 8.08 9.08 23.52
C ASP A 472 9.09 8.12 22.88
N SER A 473 9.07 7.98 21.55
CA SER A 473 10.11 7.28 20.79
C SER A 473 11.50 7.92 21.03
N ALA A 474 11.60 9.26 21.01
CA ALA A 474 12.84 9.97 21.32
C ALA A 474 13.37 9.65 22.72
N LYS A 475 12.50 9.66 23.75
CA LYS A 475 12.88 9.30 25.13
C LYS A 475 13.40 7.86 25.23
N LEU A 476 12.81 6.92 24.49
CA LEU A 476 13.27 5.54 24.45
C LEU A 476 14.67 5.45 23.81
N CYS A 477 14.91 6.20 22.73
CA CYS A 477 16.26 6.30 22.14
C CYS A 477 17.29 6.89 23.12
N GLU A 478 16.94 7.95 23.86
CA GLU A 478 17.81 8.54 24.88
C GLU A 478 18.12 7.52 25.99
N ALA A 479 17.12 6.78 26.44
CA ALA A 479 17.30 5.72 27.43
C ALA A 479 18.19 4.57 26.88
N ALA A 480 18.04 4.23 25.61
CA ALA A 480 18.86 3.24 24.92
C ALA A 480 20.34 3.70 24.86
N LEU A 481 20.60 4.97 24.50
CA LEU A 481 21.95 5.54 24.46
C LEU A 481 22.62 5.55 25.84
N ALA A 482 21.88 5.90 26.88
CA ALA A 482 22.39 5.91 28.25
C ALA A 482 22.82 4.53 28.73
N GLY A 483 22.18 3.46 28.24
CA GLY A 483 22.45 2.07 28.58
C GLY A 483 23.41 1.32 27.65
N ALA A 484 23.77 1.90 26.49
CA ALA A 484 24.50 1.17 25.42
C ALA A 484 25.95 0.77 25.77
N GLY A 485 26.51 1.28 26.88
CA GLY A 485 27.88 0.97 27.28
C GLY A 485 28.89 1.29 26.18
N ASP A 486 29.78 0.36 25.85
CA ASP A 486 30.80 0.52 24.82
C ASP A 486 30.43 -0.16 23.48
N ASN A 487 29.14 -0.49 23.24
CA ASN A 487 28.70 -1.08 21.96
C ASN A 487 28.49 0.02 20.90
N PRO A 488 29.41 0.21 19.93
CA PRO A 488 29.36 1.31 18.96
C PRO A 488 28.22 1.12 17.96
N MET A 489 27.84 -0.13 17.63
CA MET A 489 26.80 -0.41 16.63
C MET A 489 25.40 -0.06 17.17
N ILE A 490 25.11 -0.41 18.42
CA ILE A 490 23.83 -0.03 19.06
C ILE A 490 23.76 1.50 19.18
N LYS A 491 24.86 2.17 19.59
CA LYS A 491 24.91 3.65 19.64
C LYS A 491 24.64 4.25 18.26
N LEU A 492 25.32 3.77 17.23
CA LEU A 492 25.18 4.27 15.86
C LEU A 492 23.72 4.15 15.38
N ALA A 493 23.12 2.97 15.46
CA ALA A 493 21.75 2.73 15.02
C ALA A 493 20.76 3.62 15.81
N THR A 494 20.93 3.74 17.13
CA THR A 494 20.07 4.56 17.97
C THR A 494 20.22 6.07 17.67
N LEU A 495 21.45 6.56 17.43
CA LEU A 495 21.71 7.95 17.06
C LEU A 495 21.13 8.30 15.69
N GLN A 496 21.24 7.41 14.71
CA GLN A 496 20.63 7.61 13.40
C GLN A 496 19.10 7.72 13.51
N HIS A 497 18.46 6.85 14.29
CA HIS A 497 17.02 6.88 14.52
C HIS A 497 16.61 8.17 15.27
N LEU A 498 17.33 8.52 16.36
CA LEU A 498 17.06 9.73 17.12
C LEU A 498 17.23 11.00 16.28
N THR A 499 18.22 11.05 15.39
CA THR A 499 18.43 12.19 14.48
C THR A 499 17.18 12.47 13.65
N GLN A 500 16.52 11.43 13.15
CA GLN A 500 15.33 11.56 12.33
C GLN A 500 14.11 12.01 13.13
N ILE A 501 13.92 11.40 14.31
CA ILE A 501 12.84 11.77 15.21
C ILE A 501 12.96 13.25 15.59
N LEU A 502 14.16 13.70 15.98
CA LEU A 502 14.40 15.09 16.35
C LEU A 502 14.21 16.06 15.18
N SER A 503 14.61 15.67 13.96
CA SER A 503 14.36 16.46 12.74
C SER A 503 12.86 16.64 12.50
N ALA A 504 12.08 15.57 12.64
CA ALA A 504 10.62 15.60 12.47
C ALA A 504 9.89 16.35 13.60
N LEU A 505 10.47 16.38 14.80
CA LEU A 505 10.01 17.18 15.94
C LEU A 505 10.50 18.63 15.88
N GLN A 506 11.32 18.98 14.89
CA GLN A 506 11.93 20.31 14.70
C GLN A 506 12.97 20.72 15.78
N ASP A 507 13.58 19.76 16.48
CA ASP A 507 14.81 20.00 17.24
C ASP A 507 16.04 19.83 16.33
N MET A 508 16.29 20.83 15.48
CA MET A 508 17.36 20.79 14.49
C MET A 508 18.76 20.74 15.13
N ARG A 509 18.96 21.38 16.27
CA ARG A 509 20.26 21.35 16.98
C ARG A 509 20.52 19.98 17.61
N GLY A 510 19.50 19.39 18.22
CA GLY A 510 19.56 18.01 18.74
C GLY A 510 19.84 17.02 17.64
N ALA A 511 19.13 17.12 16.53
CA ALA A 511 19.33 16.29 15.35
C ALA A 511 20.75 16.37 14.79
N LEU A 512 21.30 17.59 14.69
CA LEU A 512 22.67 17.77 14.18
C LEU A 512 23.70 17.10 15.10
N ARG A 513 23.61 17.31 16.42
CA ARG A 513 24.54 16.68 17.38
C ARG A 513 24.49 15.17 17.30
N CYS A 514 23.29 14.59 17.27
CA CYS A 514 23.13 13.14 17.13
C CYS A 514 23.67 12.62 15.80
N GLY A 515 23.44 13.35 14.70
CA GLY A 515 23.96 13.00 13.38
C GLY A 515 25.49 13.05 13.31
N GLU A 516 26.12 14.09 13.88
CA GLU A 516 27.59 14.21 13.95
C GLU A 516 28.21 13.08 14.81
N ASP A 517 27.58 12.74 15.94
CA ASP A 517 28.00 11.61 16.76
C ASP A 517 27.84 10.25 16.02
N ALA A 518 26.76 10.07 15.27
CA ALA A 518 26.54 8.91 14.43
C ALA A 518 27.62 8.81 13.33
N LEU A 519 27.93 9.92 12.67
CA LEU A 519 28.97 9.98 11.63
C LEU A 519 30.37 9.60 12.18
N ARG A 520 30.69 10.10 13.37
CA ARG A 520 31.94 9.74 14.02
C ARG A 520 32.04 8.24 14.30
N LEU A 521 30.96 7.62 14.83
CA LEU A 521 30.92 6.17 15.07
C LEU A 521 30.95 5.36 13.77
N ALA A 522 30.32 5.87 12.70
CA ALA A 522 30.40 5.25 11.38
C ALA A 522 31.84 5.21 10.86
N HIS A 523 32.60 6.30 11.00
CA HIS A 523 34.03 6.33 10.67
C HIS A 523 34.85 5.34 11.52
N GLU A 524 34.58 5.25 12.82
CA GLU A 524 35.26 4.27 13.70
C GLU A 524 34.96 2.82 13.30
N SER A 525 33.76 2.55 12.72
CA SER A 525 33.40 1.20 12.24
C SER A 525 34.12 0.78 10.95
N GLY A 526 34.60 1.76 10.16
CA GLY A 526 35.20 1.51 8.83
C GLY A 526 34.21 1.03 7.76
N ASN A 527 32.90 1.04 8.03
CA ASN A 527 31.87 0.63 7.08
C ASN A 527 31.50 1.80 6.16
N GLU A 528 31.93 1.74 4.90
CA GLU A 528 31.75 2.80 3.92
C GLU A 528 30.26 3.17 3.70
N ALA A 529 29.37 2.18 3.62
CA ALA A 529 27.94 2.43 3.43
C ALA A 529 27.32 3.22 4.60
N LEU A 530 27.70 2.91 5.85
CA LEU A 530 27.25 3.64 7.04
C LEU A 530 27.85 5.05 7.12
N ILE A 531 29.09 5.23 6.65
CA ILE A 531 29.73 6.54 6.56
C ILE A 531 28.97 7.42 5.57
N VAL A 532 28.73 6.95 4.36
CA VAL A 532 27.98 7.64 3.31
C VAL A 532 26.59 8.02 3.80
N GLN A 533 25.87 7.06 4.41
CA GLN A 533 24.54 7.29 4.96
C GLN A 533 24.56 8.41 6.03
N SER A 534 25.47 8.31 7.02
CA SER A 534 25.55 9.28 8.10
C SER A 534 25.95 10.67 7.61
N ARG A 535 26.85 10.77 6.60
CA ARG A 535 27.20 12.05 5.95
C ARG A 535 26.00 12.72 5.30
N LEU A 536 25.18 11.98 4.55
CA LEU A 536 23.99 12.51 3.90
C LEU A 536 22.91 12.91 4.91
N VAL A 537 22.75 12.16 5.99
CA VAL A 537 21.86 12.53 7.09
C VAL A 537 22.30 13.86 7.72
N VAL A 538 23.58 14.02 8.02
CA VAL A 538 24.14 15.29 8.55
C VAL A 538 23.96 16.43 7.55
N ALA A 539 24.30 16.21 6.27
CA ALA A 539 24.13 17.21 5.21
C ALA A 539 22.68 17.67 5.07
N THR A 540 21.71 16.75 5.24
CA THR A 540 20.27 17.06 5.21
C THR A 540 19.89 17.99 6.37
N VAL A 541 20.35 17.71 7.59
CA VAL A 541 20.08 18.56 8.77
C VAL A 541 20.76 19.92 8.62
N GLU A 542 21.99 19.98 8.14
CA GLU A 542 22.72 21.22 7.87
C GLU A 542 22.03 22.07 6.80
N PHE A 543 21.51 21.43 5.75
CA PHE A 543 20.69 22.10 4.74
C PHE A 543 19.47 22.76 5.39
N MET A 544 18.70 22.01 6.19
CA MET A 544 17.50 22.54 6.88
C MET A 544 17.84 23.73 7.81
N LEU A 545 19.01 23.72 8.43
CA LEU A 545 19.56 24.84 9.23
C LEU A 545 20.04 26.04 8.39
N GLY A 546 19.91 26.00 7.07
CA GLY A 546 20.34 27.06 6.16
C GLY A 546 21.85 27.26 6.13
N ARG A 547 22.63 26.19 6.33
CA ARG A 547 24.09 26.20 6.20
C ARG A 547 24.55 25.98 4.74
N GLY A 548 23.66 25.60 3.85
CA GLY A 548 23.93 25.27 2.47
C GLY A 548 24.19 23.78 2.26
N LEU A 549 24.67 23.44 1.07
CA LEU A 549 25.15 22.10 0.73
C LEU A 549 26.66 22.14 0.53
N ASP A 550 27.33 21.12 1.02
CA ASP A 550 28.74 20.88 0.74
C ASP A 550 28.86 20.33 -0.69
N GLU A 551 29.45 21.13 -1.59
CA GLU A 551 29.63 20.76 -3.01
C GLU A 551 30.54 19.53 -3.17
N ASP A 552 31.52 19.34 -2.29
CA ASP A 552 32.42 18.19 -2.32
C ASP A 552 31.64 16.92 -1.97
N VAL A 553 30.78 16.96 -0.93
CA VAL A 553 29.89 15.86 -0.55
C VAL A 553 28.92 15.52 -1.70
N MET A 554 28.34 16.53 -2.33
CA MET A 554 27.40 16.32 -3.44
C MET A 554 28.10 15.76 -4.68
N SER A 555 29.34 16.16 -4.96
CA SER A 555 30.14 15.66 -6.08
C SER A 555 30.59 14.21 -5.86
N GLU A 556 31.07 13.88 -4.66
CA GLU A 556 31.52 12.52 -4.31
C GLU A 556 30.37 11.50 -4.37
N LEU A 557 29.15 11.92 -4.03
CA LEU A 557 27.97 11.05 -3.90
C LEU A 557 27.06 11.07 -5.14
N GLN A 558 27.46 11.76 -6.21
CA GLN A 558 26.65 11.90 -7.41
C GLN A 558 26.28 10.55 -8.04
N ASP A 559 27.21 9.60 -8.05
CA ASP A 559 27.06 8.28 -8.67
C ASP A 559 26.80 7.17 -7.63
N GLU A 560 26.62 7.55 -6.34
CA GLU A 560 26.37 6.57 -5.27
C GLU A 560 24.93 6.03 -5.36
N ASP A 561 24.82 4.74 -5.66
CA ASP A 561 23.55 4.00 -5.73
C ASP A 561 23.46 2.86 -4.69
N THR A 562 24.38 2.81 -3.73
CA THR A 562 24.42 1.80 -2.67
C THR A 562 23.25 1.97 -1.71
N TRP A 563 22.49 0.91 -1.53
CA TRP A 563 21.46 0.84 -0.49
C TRP A 563 22.07 0.23 0.77
N VAL A 564 21.74 0.80 1.92
CA VAL A 564 22.11 0.25 3.22
C VAL A 564 21.04 -0.72 3.67
N ASP A 565 21.41 -1.99 3.85
CA ASP A 565 20.49 -3.01 4.29
C ASP A 565 19.86 -2.65 5.65
N MET A 566 18.58 -3.01 5.83
CA MET A 566 17.80 -2.76 7.03
C MET A 566 17.54 -1.27 7.35
N SER A 567 17.98 -0.33 6.51
CA SER A 567 17.69 1.09 6.71
C SER A 567 16.38 1.51 6.05
N PRO A 568 15.55 2.35 6.71
CA PRO A 568 14.33 2.89 6.12
C PRO A 568 14.61 3.68 4.84
N ALA A 569 13.62 3.70 3.94
CA ALA A 569 13.74 4.34 2.62
C ALA A 569 14.14 5.83 2.69
N TYR A 570 13.63 6.56 3.68
CA TYR A 570 13.85 7.99 3.84
C TYR A 570 15.27 8.37 4.29
N ILE A 571 16.12 7.39 4.69
CA ILE A 571 17.54 7.60 4.97
C ILE A 571 18.47 6.85 4.04
N GLN A 572 17.92 6.20 3.01
CA GLN A 572 18.76 5.57 2.01
C GLN A 572 19.61 6.63 1.27
N PRO A 573 20.92 6.44 1.15
CA PRO A 573 21.80 7.40 0.53
C PRO A 573 21.32 7.93 -0.83
N PRO A 574 20.91 7.08 -1.81
CA PRO A 574 20.46 7.57 -3.10
C PRO A 574 19.16 8.36 -3.04
N VAL A 575 18.29 8.11 -2.03
CA VAL A 575 17.03 8.84 -1.83
C VAL A 575 17.33 10.21 -1.20
N LEU A 576 18.11 10.25 -0.11
CA LEU A 576 18.53 11.50 0.52
C LEU A 576 19.24 12.45 -0.48
N TYR A 577 20.13 11.91 -1.30
CA TYR A 577 20.78 12.69 -2.34
C TYR A 577 19.77 13.29 -3.34
N ALA A 578 18.78 12.51 -3.78
CA ALA A 578 17.74 13.00 -4.68
C ALA A 578 16.86 14.10 -4.04
N VAL A 579 16.55 13.97 -2.75
CA VAL A 579 15.81 14.97 -1.98
C VAL A 579 16.62 16.27 -1.82
N LEU A 580 17.92 16.18 -1.56
CA LEU A 580 18.79 17.36 -1.48
C LEU A 580 18.87 18.08 -2.83
N LEU A 581 18.90 17.35 -3.96
CA LEU A 581 18.80 17.94 -5.30
C LEU A 581 17.47 18.67 -5.50
N GLU A 582 16.35 18.06 -5.09
CA GLU A 582 15.00 18.66 -5.16
C GLU A 582 14.94 19.97 -4.38
N TRP A 583 15.38 19.97 -3.13
CA TRP A 583 15.33 21.14 -2.26
C TRP A 583 16.35 22.24 -2.61
N SER A 584 17.39 21.89 -3.39
CA SER A 584 18.42 22.83 -3.85
C SER A 584 18.21 23.37 -5.26
N ASP A 585 16.99 23.29 -5.80
CA ASP A 585 16.59 23.80 -7.13
C ASP A 585 17.14 23.02 -8.33
N HIS A 586 17.67 21.79 -8.15
CA HIS A 586 18.15 20.92 -9.22
C HIS A 586 17.06 19.96 -9.71
N PHE A 587 15.89 20.50 -10.10
CA PHE A 587 14.65 19.76 -10.34
C PHE A 587 14.78 18.66 -11.41
N ASP A 588 15.48 18.92 -12.53
CA ASP A 588 15.61 17.94 -13.62
C ASP A 588 16.42 16.71 -13.16
N HIS A 589 17.52 16.94 -12.42
CA HIS A 589 18.35 15.86 -11.88
C HIS A 589 17.61 15.08 -10.78
N ALA A 590 16.91 15.78 -9.88
CA ALA A 590 16.09 15.16 -8.85
C ALA A 590 14.99 14.28 -9.46
N SER A 591 14.25 14.79 -10.46
CA SER A 591 13.19 14.06 -11.15
C SER A 591 13.71 12.80 -11.84
N ALA A 592 14.80 12.91 -12.59
CA ALA A 592 15.41 11.77 -13.26
C ALA A 592 15.87 10.69 -12.28
N ARG A 593 16.48 11.09 -11.15
CA ARG A 593 16.95 10.16 -10.12
C ARG A 593 15.80 9.54 -9.35
N LEU A 594 14.81 10.31 -8.88
CA LEU A 594 13.63 9.80 -8.19
C LEU A 594 12.86 8.78 -9.04
N ARG A 595 12.70 9.02 -10.34
CA ARG A 595 12.04 8.07 -11.24
C ARG A 595 12.81 6.76 -11.41
N ARG A 596 14.14 6.80 -11.46
CA ARG A 596 14.99 5.60 -11.47
C ARG A 596 14.85 4.82 -10.15
N LEU A 597 14.92 5.53 -9.02
CA LEU A 597 14.78 4.95 -7.69
C LEU A 597 13.37 4.36 -7.48
N TYR A 598 12.33 5.03 -7.98
CA TYR A 598 10.96 4.48 -7.96
C TYR A 598 10.86 3.16 -8.70
N LYS A 599 11.41 3.09 -9.92
CA LYS A 599 11.46 1.84 -10.68
C LYS A 599 12.20 0.76 -9.90
N ARG A 600 13.37 1.07 -9.33
CA ARG A 600 14.14 0.14 -8.49
C ARG A 600 13.32 -0.33 -7.28
N ALA A 601 12.64 0.58 -6.57
CA ALA A 601 11.79 0.21 -5.44
C ALA A 601 10.68 -0.78 -5.86
N LEU A 602 10.07 -0.59 -7.03
CA LEU A 602 9.09 -1.55 -7.59
C LEU A 602 9.74 -2.88 -7.96
N ASP A 603 10.93 -2.87 -8.57
CA ASP A 603 11.63 -4.09 -8.97
C ASP A 603 11.97 -4.96 -7.75
N TYR A 604 12.27 -4.34 -6.61
CA TYR A 604 12.55 -5.02 -5.32
C TYR A 604 11.31 -5.21 -4.45
N GLY A 605 10.13 -4.71 -4.86
CA GLY A 605 8.89 -4.77 -4.08
C GLY A 605 8.91 -3.93 -2.79
N ASN A 606 9.80 -2.96 -2.68
CA ASN A 606 9.89 -2.08 -1.52
C ASN A 606 8.83 -0.97 -1.59
N GLU A 607 7.62 -1.27 -1.11
CA GLU A 607 6.48 -0.34 -1.15
C GLU A 607 6.69 0.90 -0.29
N THR A 608 7.33 0.76 0.86
CA THR A 608 7.64 1.90 1.74
C THR A 608 8.54 2.89 1.01
N ALA A 609 9.59 2.39 0.33
CA ALA A 609 10.45 3.22 -0.49
C ALA A 609 9.68 3.82 -1.68
N ALA A 610 8.86 3.03 -2.35
CA ALA A 610 8.04 3.49 -3.47
C ALA A 610 7.08 4.62 -3.06
N ALA A 611 6.37 4.48 -1.92
CA ALA A 611 5.50 5.50 -1.38
C ALA A 611 6.25 6.80 -1.07
N HIS A 612 7.40 6.71 -0.40
CA HIS A 612 8.22 7.86 -0.04
C HIS A 612 8.79 8.58 -1.29
N ILE A 613 9.27 7.83 -2.27
CA ILE A 613 9.75 8.41 -3.54
C ILE A 613 8.61 9.08 -4.32
N LEU A 614 7.41 8.47 -4.34
CA LEU A 614 6.23 9.06 -4.97
C LEU A 614 5.77 10.35 -4.27
N PHE A 615 5.94 10.44 -2.95
CA PHE A 615 5.69 11.68 -2.19
C PHE A 615 6.58 12.81 -2.73
N HIS A 616 7.89 12.61 -2.84
CA HIS A 616 8.82 13.61 -3.40
C HIS A 616 8.56 13.90 -4.88
N LEU A 617 8.23 12.89 -5.69
CA LEU A 617 7.85 13.10 -7.09
C LEU A 617 6.60 13.99 -7.20
N SER A 618 5.59 13.79 -6.36
CA SER A 618 4.38 14.60 -6.34
C SER A 618 4.66 16.06 -5.96
N GLU A 619 5.50 16.26 -4.94
CA GLU A 619 5.92 17.58 -4.49
C GLU A 619 6.72 18.31 -5.57
N LEU A 620 7.75 17.67 -6.10
CA LEU A 620 8.60 18.19 -7.17
C LEU A 620 7.80 18.56 -8.45
N GLU A 621 6.93 17.66 -8.91
CA GLU A 621 6.09 17.89 -10.10
C GLU A 621 5.09 19.04 -9.86
N THR A 622 4.62 19.23 -8.63
CA THR A 622 3.82 20.42 -8.28
C THR A 622 4.64 21.71 -8.44
N TRP A 623 5.89 21.72 -7.98
CA TRP A 623 6.77 22.91 -8.10
C TRP A 623 7.18 23.21 -9.53
N VAL A 624 7.41 22.18 -10.35
CA VAL A 624 7.71 22.30 -11.78
C VAL A 624 6.48 22.75 -12.58
N GLY A 625 5.27 22.32 -12.16
CA GLY A 625 4.00 22.65 -12.80
C GLY A 625 3.40 21.52 -13.64
N ASP A 626 3.90 20.27 -13.52
CA ASP A 626 3.22 19.09 -14.07
C ASP A 626 2.17 18.59 -13.05
N LEU A 627 1.12 19.39 -12.88
CA LEU A 627 0.10 19.15 -11.85
C LEU A 627 -0.70 17.86 -12.06
N ARG A 628 -0.79 17.37 -13.31
CA ARG A 628 -1.49 16.10 -13.59
C ARG A 628 -0.71 14.89 -13.08
N SER A 629 0.59 14.86 -13.34
CA SER A 629 1.48 13.83 -12.80
C SER A 629 1.58 13.93 -11.29
N ALA A 630 1.68 15.14 -10.73
CA ALA A 630 1.71 15.40 -9.29
C ALA A 630 0.51 14.78 -8.57
N VAL A 631 -0.73 15.02 -9.05
CA VAL A 631 -1.95 14.41 -8.47
C VAL A 631 -1.92 12.89 -8.58
N ARG A 632 -1.49 12.34 -9.72
CA ARG A 632 -1.41 10.89 -9.91
C ARG A 632 -0.43 10.26 -8.91
N HIS A 633 0.79 10.83 -8.77
CA HIS A 633 1.79 10.32 -7.86
C HIS A 633 1.42 10.56 -6.40
N GLY A 634 0.83 11.70 -6.04
CA GLY A 634 0.35 11.97 -4.69
C GLY A 634 -0.76 11.01 -4.26
N LYS A 635 -1.74 10.75 -5.14
CA LYS A 635 -2.79 9.76 -4.90
C LYS A 635 -2.23 8.36 -4.74
N GLU A 636 -1.29 7.96 -5.59
CA GLU A 636 -0.67 6.64 -5.52
C GLU A 636 0.21 6.51 -4.28
N SER A 637 0.98 7.54 -3.93
CA SER A 637 1.78 7.61 -2.70
C SER A 637 0.91 7.39 -1.46
N HIS A 638 -0.20 8.11 -1.35
CA HIS A 638 -1.17 7.97 -0.26
C HIS A 638 -1.77 6.55 -0.22
N ARG A 639 -2.17 6.00 -1.38
CA ARG A 639 -2.74 4.66 -1.49
C ARG A 639 -1.75 3.59 -1.01
N VAL A 640 -0.51 3.65 -1.45
CA VAL A 640 0.53 2.68 -1.07
C VAL A 640 0.84 2.78 0.41
N ALA A 641 0.99 4.00 0.96
CA ALA A 641 1.23 4.21 2.38
C ALA A 641 0.09 3.69 3.26
N THR A 642 -1.16 3.88 2.83
CA THR A 642 -2.35 3.36 3.53
C THR A 642 -2.37 1.84 3.53
N HIS A 643 -2.07 1.19 2.40
CA HIS A 643 -2.04 -0.27 2.30
C HIS A 643 -0.89 -0.90 3.09
N ALA A 644 0.25 -0.21 3.19
CA ALA A 644 1.38 -0.66 3.99
C ALA A 644 1.15 -0.51 5.50
N GLY A 645 0.05 0.14 5.93
CA GLY A 645 -0.28 0.34 7.35
C GLY A 645 0.60 1.38 8.07
N HIS A 646 1.36 2.18 7.33
CA HIS A 646 2.26 3.20 7.91
C HIS A 646 1.50 4.49 8.27
N VAL A 647 0.72 4.43 9.35
CA VAL A 647 -0.13 5.56 9.78
C VAL A 647 0.70 6.80 10.10
N SER A 648 1.86 6.65 10.75
CA SER A 648 2.68 7.78 11.21
C SER A 648 3.18 8.70 10.10
N VAL A 649 3.45 8.16 8.91
CA VAL A 649 3.94 8.93 7.75
C VAL A 649 2.83 9.34 6.79
N LEU A 650 1.60 8.86 7.00
CA LEU A 650 0.47 9.13 6.10
C LEU A 650 0.19 10.63 5.92
N ALA A 651 0.42 11.43 6.97
CA ALA A 651 0.23 12.88 6.93
C ALA A 651 1.12 13.58 5.88
N PHE A 652 2.32 13.06 5.59
CA PHE A 652 3.21 13.57 4.54
C PHE A 652 2.69 13.21 3.15
N HIS A 653 2.22 11.99 2.96
CA HIS A 653 1.68 11.53 1.69
C HIS A 653 0.37 12.25 1.34
N THR A 654 -0.46 12.53 2.35
CA THR A 654 -1.70 13.31 2.22
C THR A 654 -1.40 14.76 1.85
N TYR A 655 -0.36 15.36 2.47
CA TYR A 655 0.11 16.71 2.15
C TYR A 655 0.50 16.86 0.68
N ALA A 656 1.33 15.97 0.14
CA ALA A 656 1.78 16.09 -1.25
C ALA A 656 0.61 16.04 -2.25
N TRP A 657 -0.36 15.16 -2.00
CA TRP A 657 -1.58 15.11 -2.80
C TRP A 657 -2.44 16.37 -2.64
N ALA A 658 -2.63 16.85 -1.39
CA ALA A 658 -3.37 18.08 -1.10
C ALA A 658 -2.75 19.31 -1.78
N LEU A 659 -1.40 19.40 -1.78
CA LEU A 659 -0.64 20.47 -2.43
C LEU A 659 -0.90 20.51 -3.94
N ALA A 660 -0.84 19.36 -4.62
CA ALA A 660 -1.10 19.24 -6.03
C ALA A 660 -2.56 19.63 -6.40
N GLU A 661 -3.54 19.18 -5.61
CA GLU A 661 -4.96 19.54 -5.79
C GLU A 661 -5.22 21.04 -5.55
N ALA A 662 -4.49 21.67 -4.59
CA ALA A 662 -4.58 23.11 -4.34
C ALA A 662 -4.11 23.92 -5.56
N HIS A 663 -3.00 23.53 -6.18
CA HIS A 663 -2.47 24.20 -7.37
C HIS A 663 -3.38 24.03 -8.60
N LEU A 664 -4.10 22.90 -8.71
CA LEU A 664 -5.16 22.71 -9.72
C LEU A 664 -6.42 23.55 -9.44
N GLY A 665 -6.56 24.11 -8.23
CA GLY A 665 -7.75 24.85 -7.81
C GLY A 665 -8.93 23.98 -7.36
N ARG A 666 -8.70 22.71 -7.04
CA ARG A 666 -9.72 21.78 -6.52
C ARG A 666 -9.85 21.93 -5.01
N VAL A 667 -10.37 23.07 -4.57
CA VAL A 667 -10.38 23.57 -3.19
C VAL A 667 -10.94 22.56 -2.20
N ASP A 668 -12.14 22.03 -2.45
CA ASP A 668 -12.81 21.14 -1.49
C ASP A 668 -12.03 19.84 -1.28
N LYS A 669 -11.49 19.27 -2.36
CA LYS A 669 -10.67 18.05 -2.30
C LYS A 669 -9.37 18.31 -1.56
N SER A 670 -8.66 19.38 -1.89
CA SER A 670 -7.41 19.75 -1.23
C SER A 670 -7.61 20.02 0.26
N ARG A 671 -8.66 20.75 0.62
CA ARG A 671 -8.99 21.05 2.02
C ARG A 671 -9.34 19.79 2.81
N ALA A 672 -10.11 18.86 2.22
CA ALA A 672 -10.41 17.59 2.85
C ALA A 672 -9.13 16.78 3.13
N LEU A 673 -8.24 16.66 2.14
CA LEU A 673 -6.96 15.97 2.29
C LEU A 673 -6.05 16.64 3.33
N ALA A 674 -5.88 17.96 3.29
CA ALA A 674 -5.04 18.67 4.26
C ALA A 674 -5.57 18.53 5.70
N ASN A 675 -6.89 18.52 5.91
CA ASN A 675 -7.48 18.27 7.23
C ASN A 675 -7.29 16.81 7.68
N GLU A 676 -7.42 15.83 6.79
CA GLU A 676 -7.07 14.43 7.06
C GLU A 676 -5.61 14.31 7.51
N GLY A 677 -4.69 14.93 6.76
CA GLY A 677 -3.28 14.96 7.13
C GLY A 677 -3.01 15.63 8.48
N LEU A 678 -3.73 16.73 8.80
CA LEU A 678 -3.63 17.41 10.11
C LEU A 678 -4.14 16.55 11.26
N GLU A 679 -5.21 15.78 11.07
CA GLU A 679 -5.73 14.88 12.10
C GLU A 679 -4.67 13.82 12.45
N VAL A 680 -4.09 13.16 11.44
CA VAL A 680 -2.99 12.22 11.64
C VAL A 680 -1.78 12.89 12.29
N ALA A 681 -1.32 14.04 11.76
CA ALA A 681 -0.14 14.73 12.25
C ALA A 681 -0.28 15.16 13.73
N ARG A 682 -1.46 15.57 14.15
CA ARG A 682 -1.73 15.93 15.57
C ARG A 682 -1.73 14.70 16.47
N LYS A 683 -2.29 13.60 16.00
CA LYS A 683 -2.31 12.32 16.73
C LYS A 683 -0.89 11.82 16.96
N THR A 684 -0.05 11.84 15.92
CA THR A 684 1.36 11.39 15.98
C THR A 684 2.31 12.43 16.57
N ARG A 685 1.83 13.64 16.87
CA ARG A 685 2.65 14.79 17.27
C ARG A 685 3.78 15.11 16.27
N ALA A 686 3.56 14.80 14.99
CA ALA A 686 4.51 15.04 13.91
C ALA A 686 4.51 16.51 13.49
N THR A 687 5.34 17.30 14.13
CA THR A 687 5.35 18.77 14.01
C THR A 687 5.55 19.27 12.58
N VAL A 688 6.48 18.66 11.82
CA VAL A 688 6.71 19.02 10.41
C VAL A 688 5.47 18.76 9.55
N ALA A 689 4.78 17.64 9.77
CA ALA A 689 3.56 17.32 9.01
C ALA A 689 2.40 18.29 9.33
N VAL A 690 2.31 18.79 10.57
CA VAL A 690 1.38 19.88 10.93
C VAL A 690 1.69 21.14 10.12
N VAL A 691 2.96 21.54 10.07
CA VAL A 691 3.41 22.71 9.30
C VAL A 691 3.04 22.59 7.83
N LEU A 692 3.36 21.46 7.20
CA LEU A 692 3.13 21.23 5.77
C LEU A 692 1.63 21.28 5.41
N ASN A 693 0.78 20.55 6.13
CA ASN A 693 -0.66 20.51 5.84
C ASN A 693 -1.34 21.86 6.14
N THR A 694 -0.91 22.59 7.19
CA THR A 694 -1.43 23.93 7.46
C THR A 694 -1.01 24.93 6.37
N ALA A 695 0.22 24.81 5.85
CA ALA A 695 0.69 25.64 4.75
C ALA A 695 -0.15 25.48 3.47
N VAL A 696 -0.63 24.27 3.17
CA VAL A 696 -1.57 24.04 2.07
C VAL A 696 -2.88 24.80 2.30
N LEU A 697 -3.44 24.76 3.51
CA LEU A 697 -4.65 25.51 3.84
C LEU A 697 -4.45 27.01 3.68
N GLY A 698 -3.33 27.55 4.13
CA GLY A 698 -2.99 28.96 3.94
C GLY A 698 -2.84 29.34 2.45
N PHE A 699 -2.23 28.48 1.64
CA PHE A 699 -2.14 28.69 0.19
C PHE A 699 -3.52 28.65 -0.49
N ILE A 700 -4.45 27.77 -0.07
CA ILE A 700 -5.83 27.74 -0.55
C ILE A 700 -6.52 29.09 -0.27
N GLU A 701 -6.43 29.61 0.95
CA GLU A 701 -7.06 30.88 1.31
C GLU A 701 -6.49 32.07 0.51
N LEU A 702 -5.17 32.09 0.28
CA LEU A 702 -4.53 33.07 -0.58
C LEU A 702 -4.99 32.96 -2.04
N SER A 703 -5.17 31.73 -2.55
CA SER A 703 -5.68 31.48 -3.90
C SER A 703 -7.12 31.95 -4.07
N LEU A 704 -7.93 31.95 -2.99
CA LEU A 704 -9.30 32.44 -2.94
C LEU A 704 -9.44 33.96 -2.67
N ASP A 705 -8.34 34.72 -2.69
CA ASP A 705 -8.30 36.15 -2.35
C ASP A 705 -8.78 36.44 -0.92
N ARG A 706 -8.42 35.57 0.05
CA ARG A 706 -8.70 35.70 1.48
C ARG A 706 -7.39 35.83 2.27
N PRO A 707 -6.68 36.96 2.13
CA PRO A 707 -5.34 37.13 2.71
C PRO A 707 -5.34 37.15 4.25
N ALA A 708 -6.44 37.59 4.90
CA ALA A 708 -6.53 37.62 6.36
C ALA A 708 -6.54 36.19 6.93
N GLU A 709 -7.37 35.33 6.36
CA GLU A 709 -7.46 33.91 6.73
C GLU A 709 -6.15 33.17 6.42
N ALA A 710 -5.49 33.51 5.31
CA ALA A 710 -4.18 32.98 4.98
C ALA A 710 -3.12 33.36 6.04
N HIS A 711 -3.10 34.64 6.45
CA HIS A 711 -2.20 35.15 7.49
C HIS A 711 -2.44 34.46 8.84
N GLU A 712 -3.70 34.28 9.26
CA GLU A 712 -4.04 33.56 10.50
C GLU A 712 -3.47 32.13 10.53
N LEU A 713 -3.43 31.46 9.37
CA LEU A 713 -2.87 30.10 9.25
C LEU A 713 -1.34 30.08 9.16
N LEU A 714 -0.74 31.03 8.41
CA LEU A 714 0.68 30.99 8.07
C LEU A 714 1.60 31.65 9.10
N ALA A 715 1.15 32.73 9.78
CA ALA A 715 1.99 33.47 10.73
C ALA A 715 2.52 32.60 11.88
N PRO A 716 1.70 31.71 12.53
CA PRO A 716 2.21 30.82 13.57
C PRO A 716 3.28 29.85 13.09
N LEU A 717 3.20 29.43 11.79
CA LEU A 717 4.19 28.52 11.20
C LEU A 717 5.57 29.21 11.06
N ILE A 718 5.58 30.49 10.68
CA ILE A 718 6.84 31.27 10.55
C ILE A 718 7.53 31.41 11.89
N GLU A 719 6.76 31.71 12.96
CA GLU A 719 7.28 31.77 14.31
C GLU A 719 7.86 30.43 14.76
N GLN A 720 7.14 29.33 14.50
CA GLN A 720 7.58 27.99 14.84
C GLN A 720 8.85 27.58 14.07
N LEU A 721 8.92 27.78 12.75
CA LEU A 721 10.10 27.47 11.93
C LEU A 721 11.32 28.31 12.34
N THR A 722 11.11 29.57 12.70
CA THR A 722 12.16 30.42 13.18
C THR A 722 12.72 29.96 14.52
N SER A 723 11.84 29.56 15.45
CA SER A 723 12.23 29.02 16.75
C SER A 723 12.96 27.68 16.64
N ALA A 724 12.63 26.86 15.67
CA ALA A 724 13.26 25.59 15.33
C ALA A 724 14.58 25.76 14.56
N GLU A 725 14.95 26.99 14.19
CA GLU A 725 16.09 27.28 13.29
C GLU A 725 16.02 26.57 11.91
N ALA A 726 14.84 26.13 11.48
CA ALA A 726 14.62 25.58 10.15
C ALA A 726 14.50 26.74 9.14
N ILE A 727 15.63 27.28 8.72
CA ILE A 727 15.71 28.59 8.06
C ILE A 727 16.10 28.56 6.59
N GLU A 728 16.23 27.36 5.99
CA GLU A 728 16.48 27.22 4.55
C GLU A 728 15.31 27.82 3.75
N PRO A 729 15.55 28.83 2.90
CA PRO A 729 14.47 29.57 2.24
C PRO A 729 13.73 28.77 1.16
N ALA A 730 14.32 27.72 0.62
CA ALA A 730 13.69 26.85 -0.37
C ALA A 730 12.84 25.73 0.25
N LEU A 731 13.05 25.44 1.55
CA LEU A 731 12.30 24.46 2.32
C LEU A 731 10.90 25.01 2.65
N PHE A 732 9.88 24.18 2.64
CA PHE A 732 8.49 24.49 2.97
C PHE A 732 7.79 25.56 2.12
N ARG A 733 8.50 26.52 1.48
CA ARG A 733 7.98 27.58 0.59
C ARG A 733 6.82 28.41 1.17
N ILE A 734 6.77 28.54 2.50
CA ILE A 734 5.68 29.21 3.26
C ILE A 734 5.88 30.72 3.28
N LEU A 735 7.10 31.16 3.46
CA LEU A 735 7.45 32.58 3.69
C LEU A 735 6.96 33.52 2.58
N PRO A 736 7.12 33.21 1.28
CA PRO A 736 6.59 34.06 0.21
C PRO A 736 5.07 34.21 0.24
N ASN A 737 4.33 33.17 0.62
CA ASN A 737 2.88 33.21 0.74
C ASN A 737 2.41 34.06 1.93
N GLU A 738 3.10 33.96 3.06
CA GLU A 738 2.83 34.82 4.22
C GLU A 738 3.14 36.29 3.92
N ILE A 739 4.26 36.59 3.26
CA ILE A 739 4.61 37.97 2.87
C ILE A 739 3.53 38.51 1.92
N GLU A 740 3.06 37.74 0.95
CA GLU A 740 1.98 38.13 0.04
C GLU A 740 0.67 38.38 0.80
N ALA A 741 0.35 37.55 1.80
CA ALA A 741 -0.84 37.71 2.66
C ALA A 741 -0.75 39.02 3.45
N LEU A 742 0.38 39.30 4.12
CA LEU A 742 0.63 40.54 4.87
C LEU A 742 0.51 41.79 3.99
N ILE A 743 1.12 41.77 2.78
CA ILE A 743 1.04 42.88 1.82
C ILE A 743 -0.43 43.10 1.41
N SER A 744 -1.16 42.05 1.15
CA SER A 744 -2.57 42.12 0.73
C SER A 744 -3.50 42.61 1.85
N CYS A 745 -3.15 42.34 3.13
CA CYS A 745 -3.84 42.88 4.32
C CYS A 745 -3.43 44.35 4.63
N GLY A 746 -2.46 44.92 3.91
CA GLY A 746 -1.94 46.25 4.21
C GLY A 746 -0.95 46.32 5.39
N LEU A 747 -0.48 45.19 5.88
CA LEU A 747 0.47 45.07 7.00
C LEU A 747 1.93 45.13 6.51
N MET A 748 2.26 46.20 5.77
CA MET A 748 3.56 46.37 5.10
C MET A 748 4.72 46.45 6.06
N ASP A 749 4.52 47.04 7.27
CA ASP A 749 5.55 47.14 8.31
C ASP A 749 5.95 45.76 8.89
N GLN A 750 5.09 44.77 8.80
CA GLN A 750 5.38 43.39 9.18
C GLN A 750 5.97 42.58 8.01
N ALA A 751 5.51 42.85 6.80
CA ALA A 751 5.99 42.18 5.60
C ALA A 751 7.45 42.47 5.27
N GLU A 752 7.90 43.75 5.44
CA GLU A 752 9.22 44.20 5.01
C GLU A 752 10.38 43.49 5.75
N PRO A 753 10.42 43.42 7.11
CA PRO A 753 11.48 42.72 7.80
C PRO A 753 11.56 41.23 7.46
N LEU A 754 10.42 40.57 7.27
CA LEU A 754 10.37 39.18 6.84
C LEU A 754 10.96 39.02 5.43
N LEU A 755 10.58 39.89 4.50
CA LEU A 755 11.10 39.92 3.15
C LEU A 755 12.60 40.15 3.09
N GLU A 756 13.10 41.14 3.85
CA GLU A 756 14.55 41.45 3.92
C GLU A 756 15.36 40.24 4.41
N THR A 757 14.87 39.58 5.46
CA THR A 757 15.49 38.37 6.00
C THR A 757 15.49 37.26 4.97
N PHE A 758 14.36 37.05 4.28
CA PHE A 758 14.21 36.02 3.25
C PHE A 758 15.15 36.27 2.06
N GLU A 759 15.21 37.53 1.55
CA GLU A 759 16.10 37.91 0.45
C GLU A 759 17.57 37.76 0.81
N GLN A 760 17.95 38.14 2.06
CA GLN A 760 19.33 38.00 2.54
C GLN A 760 19.76 36.53 2.57
N ARG A 761 18.91 35.64 3.09
CA ARG A 761 19.15 34.21 3.12
C ARG A 761 19.23 33.62 1.72
N ALA A 762 18.28 33.96 0.85
CA ALA A 762 18.25 33.51 -0.55
C ALA A 762 19.54 33.88 -1.31
N ARG A 763 20.03 35.13 -1.12
CA ARG A 763 21.31 35.59 -1.71
C ARG A 763 22.52 34.86 -1.14
N LYS A 764 22.57 34.65 0.20
CA LYS A 764 23.68 33.95 0.86
C LYS A 764 23.83 32.52 0.37
N LEU A 765 22.70 31.83 0.15
CA LEU A 765 22.68 30.42 -0.22
C LEU A 765 22.55 30.18 -1.73
N GLY A 766 22.39 31.26 -2.53
CA GLY A 766 22.28 31.15 -3.97
C GLY A 766 21.01 30.44 -4.46
N ARG A 767 19.94 30.36 -3.63
CA ARG A 767 18.69 29.65 -3.96
C ARG A 767 17.89 30.40 -5.01
N VAL A 768 17.90 29.92 -6.25
CA VAL A 768 17.29 30.61 -7.40
C VAL A 768 15.77 30.72 -7.24
N SER A 769 15.08 29.68 -6.75
CA SER A 769 13.64 29.72 -6.49
C SER A 769 13.26 30.78 -5.45
N ALA A 770 14.05 30.88 -4.38
CA ALA A 770 13.84 31.88 -3.34
C ALA A 770 14.19 33.31 -3.80
N LEU A 771 15.21 33.47 -4.66
CA LEU A 771 15.53 34.76 -5.28
C LEU A 771 14.40 35.25 -6.18
N ALA A 772 13.79 34.36 -6.95
CA ALA A 772 12.63 34.66 -7.79
C ALA A 772 11.41 35.06 -6.95
N ALA A 773 11.08 34.27 -5.92
CA ALA A 773 9.96 34.52 -5.01
C ALA A 773 10.16 35.82 -4.21
N GLY A 774 11.37 36.08 -3.70
CA GLY A 774 11.71 37.32 -2.99
C GLY A 774 11.58 38.57 -3.86
N ALA A 775 12.06 38.50 -5.12
CA ALA A 775 11.89 39.60 -6.05
C ALA A 775 10.41 39.84 -6.43
N ARG A 776 9.59 38.79 -6.54
CA ARG A 776 8.14 38.93 -6.71
C ARG A 776 7.48 39.60 -5.50
N CYS A 777 7.77 39.16 -4.29
CA CYS A 777 7.25 39.77 -3.07
C CYS A 777 7.72 41.24 -2.90
N ARG A 778 8.97 41.56 -3.29
CA ARG A 778 9.47 42.94 -3.34
C ARG A 778 8.66 43.81 -4.30
N GLY A 779 8.39 43.32 -5.49
CA GLY A 779 7.53 43.99 -6.47
C GLY A 779 6.12 44.22 -5.95
N GLN A 780 5.52 43.24 -5.25
CA GLN A 780 4.20 43.35 -4.62
C GLN A 780 4.20 44.46 -3.54
N LEU A 781 5.23 44.51 -2.70
CA LEU A 781 5.39 45.50 -1.65
C LEU A 781 5.55 46.92 -2.24
N GLU A 782 6.39 47.10 -3.26
CA GLU A 782 6.58 48.40 -3.94
C GLU A 782 5.29 48.85 -4.64
N ALA A 783 4.54 47.90 -5.25
CA ALA A 783 3.25 48.20 -5.85
C ALA A 783 2.19 48.63 -4.82
N ALA A 784 2.17 48.03 -3.64
CA ALA A 784 1.28 48.37 -2.54
C ALA A 784 1.63 49.76 -1.95
N ARG A 785 2.89 50.11 -1.90
CA ARG A 785 3.38 51.41 -1.48
C ARG A 785 3.15 52.56 -2.48
N GLY A 786 2.64 52.24 -3.69
CA GLY A 786 2.36 53.22 -4.73
C GLY A 786 3.55 53.52 -5.65
N TYR A 787 4.54 52.64 -5.72
CA TYR A 787 5.72 52.76 -6.60
C TYR A 787 5.68 51.75 -7.78
N PRO A 788 4.70 51.82 -8.70
CA PRO A 788 4.49 50.78 -9.71
C PRO A 788 5.65 50.67 -10.72
N GLU A 789 6.45 51.69 -10.95
CA GLU A 789 7.65 51.62 -11.82
C GLU A 789 8.74 50.72 -11.17
N ARG A 790 8.99 50.90 -9.85
CA ARG A 790 9.92 50.04 -9.10
C ARG A 790 9.43 48.61 -9.06
N ALA A 791 8.13 48.42 -8.77
CA ALA A 791 7.49 47.13 -8.76
C ALA A 791 7.68 46.37 -10.08
N GLY A 792 7.49 47.08 -11.24
CA GLY A 792 7.72 46.50 -12.56
C GLY A 792 9.15 46.04 -12.80
N ASN A 793 10.15 46.76 -12.24
CA ASN A 793 11.55 46.33 -12.31
C ASN A 793 11.82 45.07 -11.47
N ASP A 794 11.24 45.02 -10.27
CA ASP A 794 11.39 43.85 -9.40
C ASP A 794 10.73 42.59 -9.99
N PHE A 795 9.54 42.71 -10.58
CA PHE A 795 8.90 41.56 -11.26
C PHE A 795 9.70 41.08 -12.47
N ARG A 796 10.31 42.00 -13.29
CA ARG A 796 11.19 41.56 -14.39
C ARG A 796 12.43 40.85 -13.87
N ARG A 797 13.04 41.33 -12.77
CA ARG A 797 14.13 40.63 -12.10
C ARG A 797 13.70 39.25 -11.60
N ALA A 798 12.47 39.10 -11.06
CA ALA A 798 11.92 37.79 -10.68
C ALA A 798 11.80 36.86 -11.90
N LEU A 799 11.36 37.37 -13.05
CA LEU A 799 11.27 36.56 -14.27
C LEU A 799 12.65 36.12 -14.78
N GLU A 800 13.69 36.99 -14.69
CA GLU A 800 15.08 36.62 -15.02
C GLU A 800 15.60 35.43 -14.16
N TRP A 801 15.15 35.33 -12.92
CA TRP A 801 15.43 34.17 -12.06
C TRP A 801 14.60 32.96 -12.45
N HIS A 802 13.30 33.14 -12.77
CA HIS A 802 12.46 32.05 -13.26
C HIS A 802 12.94 31.44 -14.58
N ASP A 803 13.59 32.23 -15.46
CA ASP A 803 14.15 31.73 -16.73
C ASP A 803 15.30 30.71 -16.50
N LYS A 804 15.84 30.61 -15.28
CA LYS A 804 16.85 29.62 -14.89
C LYS A 804 16.27 28.36 -14.27
N LEU A 805 14.94 28.29 -14.09
CA LEU A 805 14.23 27.22 -13.39
C LEU A 805 12.99 26.78 -14.16
N THR A 806 12.67 25.50 -14.03
CA THR A 806 11.41 24.96 -14.55
C THR A 806 10.33 25.09 -13.49
N GLN A 807 9.80 26.31 -13.27
CA GLN A 807 8.75 26.60 -12.26
C GLN A 807 7.58 27.37 -12.90
N HIS A 808 6.80 26.69 -13.71
CA HIS A 808 5.76 27.32 -14.53
C HIS A 808 4.70 28.04 -13.70
N PHE A 809 4.25 27.46 -12.59
CA PHE A 809 3.21 28.05 -11.74
C PHE A 809 3.68 29.37 -11.10
N GLU A 810 4.85 29.41 -10.46
CA GLU A 810 5.39 30.60 -9.80
C GLU A 810 5.78 31.69 -10.82
N ARG A 811 6.29 31.30 -12.01
CA ARG A 811 6.52 32.22 -13.11
C ARG A 811 5.22 32.91 -13.56
N ALA A 812 4.12 32.16 -13.69
CA ALA A 812 2.83 32.71 -14.05
C ALA A 812 2.27 33.64 -12.96
N ARG A 813 2.44 33.35 -11.66
CA ARG A 813 2.10 34.28 -10.55
C ARG A 813 2.86 35.61 -10.69
N THR A 814 4.12 35.54 -11.08
CA THR A 814 4.94 36.74 -11.31
C THR A 814 4.46 37.55 -12.53
N LEU A 815 4.12 36.88 -13.63
CA LEU A 815 3.53 37.49 -14.83
C LEU A 815 2.19 38.17 -14.53
N LEU A 816 1.30 37.52 -13.78
CA LEU A 816 0.04 38.11 -13.32
C LEU A 816 0.28 39.41 -12.54
N SER A 817 1.22 39.39 -11.58
CA SER A 817 1.57 40.57 -10.77
C SER A 817 2.15 41.71 -11.63
N LEU A 818 3.02 41.38 -12.61
CA LEU A 818 3.57 42.34 -13.56
C LEU A 818 2.48 42.93 -14.46
N GLY A 819 1.61 42.11 -15.04
CA GLY A 819 0.51 42.55 -15.90
C GLY A 819 -0.48 43.48 -15.18
N VAL A 820 -0.81 43.19 -13.91
CA VAL A 820 -1.61 44.07 -13.06
C VAL A 820 -0.91 45.45 -12.87
N THR A 821 0.40 45.43 -12.65
CA THR A 821 1.22 46.64 -12.45
C THR A 821 1.32 47.45 -13.75
N GLU A 822 1.56 46.83 -14.90
CA GLU A 822 1.57 47.48 -16.20
C GLU A 822 0.21 48.12 -16.54
N ARG A 823 -0.91 47.47 -16.14
CA ARG A 823 -2.24 48.05 -16.27
C ARG A 823 -2.40 49.33 -15.41
N ARG A 824 -1.87 49.33 -14.16
CA ARG A 824 -1.87 50.52 -13.32
C ARG A 824 -1.03 51.67 -13.93
N LEU A 825 0.05 51.34 -14.63
CA LEU A 825 0.90 52.26 -15.36
C LEU A 825 0.29 52.71 -16.71
N LYS A 826 -0.91 52.25 -17.06
CA LYS A 826 -1.60 52.49 -18.31
C LYS A 826 -0.84 51.98 -19.55
N ARG A 827 0.03 50.96 -19.37
CA ARG A 827 0.74 50.28 -20.47
C ARG A 827 -0.13 49.14 -21.01
N TRP A 828 -1.25 49.51 -21.62
CA TRP A 828 -2.35 48.60 -21.97
C TRP A 828 -1.93 47.41 -22.86
N ALA A 829 -1.09 47.67 -23.86
CA ALA A 829 -0.63 46.64 -24.79
C ALA A 829 0.29 45.62 -24.08
N SER A 830 1.25 46.11 -23.30
CA SER A 830 2.15 45.27 -22.51
C SER A 830 1.38 44.49 -21.49
N ALA A 831 0.49 45.13 -20.70
CA ALA A 831 -0.36 44.48 -19.71
C ALA A 831 -1.18 43.32 -20.30
N ARG A 832 -1.76 43.54 -21.52
CA ARG A 832 -2.51 42.49 -22.22
C ARG A 832 -1.63 41.31 -22.62
N ALA A 833 -0.46 41.58 -23.18
CA ALA A 833 0.48 40.52 -23.57
C ALA A 833 0.95 39.70 -22.36
N THR A 834 1.37 40.38 -21.28
CA THR A 834 1.86 39.75 -20.06
C THR A 834 0.78 38.93 -19.35
N LEU A 835 -0.47 39.47 -19.27
CA LEU A 835 -1.60 38.72 -18.67
C LEU A 835 -2.04 37.54 -19.52
N GLN A 836 -1.95 37.66 -20.85
CA GLN A 836 -2.25 36.56 -21.75
C GLN A 836 -1.23 35.46 -21.64
N GLU A 837 0.07 35.79 -21.56
CA GLU A 837 1.13 34.82 -21.31
C GLU A 837 0.91 34.08 -19.97
N SER A 838 0.56 34.80 -18.90
CA SER A 838 0.23 34.22 -17.62
C SER A 838 -0.95 33.26 -17.71
N LEU A 839 -2.05 33.68 -18.33
CA LEU A 839 -3.24 32.87 -18.55
C LEU A 839 -2.93 31.59 -19.33
N ASP A 840 -2.18 31.71 -20.43
CA ASP A 840 -1.82 30.56 -21.25
C ASP A 840 -1.02 29.52 -20.45
N VAL A 841 -0.12 29.96 -19.56
CA VAL A 841 0.62 29.07 -18.65
C VAL A 841 -0.32 28.39 -17.67
N PHE A 842 -1.19 29.14 -16.96
CA PHE A 842 -2.11 28.54 -15.97
C PHE A 842 -3.11 27.57 -16.63
N GLU A 843 -3.61 27.87 -17.84
CA GLU A 843 -4.50 26.97 -18.58
C GLU A 843 -3.77 25.68 -18.99
N ASN A 844 -2.53 25.78 -19.47
CA ASN A 844 -1.74 24.62 -19.88
C ASN A 844 -1.43 23.66 -18.71
N ILE A 845 -1.09 24.22 -17.53
CA ILE A 845 -0.81 23.40 -16.35
C ILE A 845 -2.06 22.99 -15.55
N GLY A 846 -3.23 23.60 -15.86
CA GLY A 846 -4.52 23.32 -15.20
C GLY A 846 -4.78 24.14 -13.93
N GLY A 847 -4.08 25.25 -13.69
CA GLY A 847 -4.22 26.14 -12.53
C GLY A 847 -5.50 27.00 -12.57
N ALA A 848 -6.67 26.37 -12.42
CA ALA A 848 -7.98 26.98 -12.73
C ALA A 848 -8.26 28.28 -11.98
N LEU A 849 -8.05 28.35 -10.66
CA LEU A 849 -8.31 29.55 -9.85
C LEU A 849 -7.44 30.74 -10.28
N TRP A 850 -6.18 30.50 -10.60
CA TRP A 850 -5.26 31.54 -11.02
C TRP A 850 -5.52 31.99 -12.45
N ALA A 851 -5.91 31.07 -13.34
CA ALA A 851 -6.41 31.42 -14.67
C ALA A 851 -7.66 32.31 -14.62
N GLU A 852 -8.56 32.11 -13.66
CA GLU A 852 -9.72 33.01 -13.46
C GLU A 852 -9.29 34.42 -13.04
N LYS A 853 -8.23 34.54 -12.19
CA LYS A 853 -7.66 35.84 -11.82
C LYS A 853 -7.15 36.59 -13.04
N ASP A 854 -6.42 35.90 -13.94
CA ASP A 854 -5.94 36.52 -15.20
C ASP A 854 -7.11 36.94 -16.12
N ARG A 855 -8.10 36.08 -16.31
CA ARG A 855 -9.30 36.42 -17.10
C ARG A 855 -10.01 37.67 -16.55
N ALA A 856 -10.12 37.76 -15.23
CA ALA A 856 -10.71 38.92 -14.57
C ALA A 856 -9.88 40.20 -14.81
N GLN A 857 -8.54 40.10 -14.81
CA GLN A 857 -7.68 41.26 -15.13
C GLN A 857 -7.73 41.64 -16.59
N LEU A 858 -7.74 40.68 -17.53
CA LEU A 858 -7.89 40.88 -18.97
C LEU A 858 -9.25 41.53 -19.30
N GLY A 859 -10.33 41.08 -18.65
CA GLY A 859 -11.66 41.72 -18.77
C GLY A 859 -11.67 43.19 -18.35
N ARG A 860 -10.87 43.60 -17.37
CA ARG A 860 -10.69 45.01 -16.98
C ARG A 860 -9.90 45.84 -18.00
N LEU A 861 -9.13 45.20 -18.87
CA LEU A 861 -8.42 45.84 -19.99
C LEU A 861 -9.33 45.99 -21.23
N GLY A 862 -10.40 45.18 -21.28
CA GLY A 862 -11.34 45.15 -22.42
C GLY A 862 -12.28 46.35 -22.54
N GLY A 863 -12.15 47.36 -21.70
CA GLY A 863 -12.97 48.56 -21.75
C GLY A 863 -12.83 49.43 -23.04
N SER A 864 -12.08 49.00 -24.04
CA SER A 864 -11.96 49.69 -25.33
C SER A 864 -11.50 48.80 -26.51
N SER A 865 -12.12 47.67 -26.76
CA SER A 865 -11.96 46.98 -28.05
C SER A 865 -13.29 46.38 -28.54
N SER A 866 -13.58 46.71 -29.74
CA SER A 866 -14.77 46.46 -30.55
C SER A 866 -14.93 45.00 -30.98
N ASP A 867 -15.24 44.10 -30.05
CA ASP A 867 -15.69 42.77 -30.52
C ASP A 867 -16.43 41.89 -29.45
N GLU A 868 -17.05 42.43 -28.46
CA GLU A 868 -18.01 41.67 -27.62
C GLU A 868 -19.21 42.53 -27.23
N GLY A 869 -20.40 41.99 -27.41
CA GLY A 869 -21.74 42.45 -27.12
C GLY A 869 -22.00 43.82 -26.44
N LEU A 870 -23.22 44.27 -26.42
CA LEU A 870 -23.63 45.51 -25.75
C LEU A 870 -23.39 45.40 -24.21
N THR A 871 -22.86 46.48 -23.59
CA THR A 871 -22.80 46.57 -22.13
C THR A 871 -24.22 46.53 -21.51
N PRO A 872 -24.39 46.20 -20.23
CA PRO A 872 -25.71 46.16 -19.59
C PRO A 872 -26.51 47.47 -19.75
N THR A 873 -25.83 48.60 -19.71
CA THR A 873 -26.44 49.92 -19.97
C THR A 873 -26.81 50.10 -21.42
N GLU A 874 -25.90 49.75 -22.35
CA GLU A 874 -26.18 49.79 -23.79
C GLU A 874 -27.30 48.80 -24.16
N GLN A 875 -27.39 47.65 -23.52
CA GLN A 875 -28.44 46.66 -23.74
C GLN A 875 -29.82 47.16 -23.27
N ARG A 876 -29.88 47.86 -22.13
CA ARG A 876 -31.09 48.49 -21.63
C ARG A 876 -31.54 49.63 -22.58
N ILE A 877 -30.62 50.48 -23.04
CA ILE A 877 -30.93 51.55 -24.02
C ILE A 877 -31.40 50.92 -25.33
N ALA A 878 -30.71 49.89 -25.82
CA ALA A 878 -31.08 49.21 -27.06
C ALA A 878 -32.46 48.56 -26.98
N SER A 879 -32.82 47.93 -25.88
CA SER A 879 -34.14 47.33 -25.63
C SER A 879 -35.24 48.40 -25.62
N LEU A 880 -35.10 49.45 -24.84
CA LEU A 880 -36.11 50.52 -24.75
C LEU A 880 -36.32 51.24 -26.09
N VAL A 881 -35.22 51.42 -26.87
CA VAL A 881 -35.25 52.03 -28.19
C VAL A 881 -35.83 51.08 -29.23
N SER A 882 -35.60 49.78 -29.15
CA SER A 882 -36.22 48.79 -30.03
C SER A 882 -37.74 48.63 -29.76
N ASP A 883 -38.19 48.84 -28.49
CA ASP A 883 -39.57 48.89 -28.07
C ASP A 883 -40.34 50.20 -28.49
N GLY A 884 -39.68 51.06 -29.31
CA GLY A 884 -40.25 52.23 -29.88
C GLY A 884 -40.15 53.53 -29.05
N LYS A 885 -39.52 53.53 -27.86
CA LYS A 885 -39.41 54.72 -26.98
C LYS A 885 -38.44 55.76 -27.61
N SER A 886 -38.81 57.04 -27.65
CA SER A 886 -37.95 58.13 -28.06
C SER A 886 -36.68 58.26 -27.17
N ASN A 887 -35.65 58.98 -27.64
CA ASN A 887 -34.43 59.22 -26.85
C ASN A 887 -34.72 59.95 -25.54
N ARG A 888 -35.78 60.77 -25.51
CA ARG A 888 -36.25 61.51 -24.33
C ARG A 888 -36.94 60.61 -23.32
N GLU A 889 -37.78 59.68 -23.75
CA GLU A 889 -38.42 58.68 -22.92
C GLU A 889 -37.44 57.66 -22.40
N THR A 890 -36.47 57.25 -23.21
CA THR A 890 -35.38 56.37 -22.82
C THR A 890 -34.47 57.01 -21.74
N ALA A 891 -34.20 58.31 -21.92
CA ALA A 891 -33.41 59.09 -20.95
C ALA A 891 -34.14 59.19 -19.62
N GLN A 892 -35.47 59.44 -19.62
CA GLN A 892 -36.27 59.45 -18.40
C GLN A 892 -36.38 58.08 -17.72
N ALA A 893 -36.57 57.04 -18.47
CA ALA A 893 -36.69 55.66 -17.95
C ALA A 893 -35.40 55.17 -17.28
N LEU A 894 -34.24 55.67 -17.71
CA LEU A 894 -32.92 55.25 -17.20
C LEU A 894 -32.21 56.27 -16.30
N ASN A 895 -32.89 57.44 -16.00
CA ASN A 895 -32.28 58.58 -15.29
C ASN A 895 -30.96 59.06 -15.91
N LEU A 896 -30.95 59.16 -17.25
CA LEU A 896 -29.79 59.63 -18.04
C LEU A 896 -30.13 60.95 -18.75
N SER A 897 -29.09 61.68 -19.21
CA SER A 897 -29.33 62.80 -20.12
C SER A 897 -29.62 62.30 -21.55
N VAL A 898 -30.47 63.07 -22.32
CA VAL A 898 -30.75 62.75 -23.71
C VAL A 898 -29.47 62.64 -24.52
N LYS A 899 -28.47 63.49 -24.25
CA LYS A 899 -27.13 63.48 -24.91
C LYS A 899 -26.34 62.21 -24.58
N THR A 900 -26.53 61.65 -23.38
CA THR A 900 -25.93 60.38 -22.98
C THR A 900 -26.57 59.20 -23.73
N VAL A 901 -27.87 59.21 -23.94
CA VAL A 901 -28.59 58.20 -24.72
C VAL A 901 -28.17 58.26 -26.19
N GLU A 902 -28.04 59.47 -26.79
CA GLU A 902 -27.56 59.60 -28.16
C GLU A 902 -26.11 59.11 -28.36
N SER A 903 -25.24 59.43 -27.44
CA SER A 903 -23.84 58.94 -27.44
C SER A 903 -23.78 57.44 -27.35
N ASN A 904 -24.61 56.81 -26.49
CA ASN A 904 -24.68 55.36 -26.37
C ASN A 904 -25.31 54.73 -27.61
N LEU A 905 -26.34 55.28 -28.19
CA LEU A 905 -26.91 54.78 -29.46
C LEU A 905 -25.87 54.78 -30.59
N THR A 906 -25.07 55.81 -30.70
CA THR A 906 -23.97 55.84 -31.69
C THR A 906 -22.98 54.71 -31.48
N ARG A 907 -22.65 54.39 -30.24
CA ARG A 907 -21.81 53.24 -29.86
C ARG A 907 -22.49 51.91 -30.14
N ILE A 908 -23.80 51.76 -29.78
CA ILE A 908 -24.60 50.56 -30.05
C ILE A 908 -24.68 50.29 -31.55
N TYR A 909 -24.97 51.31 -32.37
CA TYR A 909 -25.00 51.14 -33.83
C TYR A 909 -23.66 50.68 -34.39
N ARG A 910 -22.56 51.23 -33.91
CA ARG A 910 -21.22 50.84 -34.31
C ARG A 910 -20.88 49.41 -33.91
N LYS A 911 -21.23 49.01 -32.65
CA LYS A 911 -20.97 47.66 -32.13
C LYS A 911 -21.78 46.58 -32.85
N LEU A 912 -23.05 46.90 -33.23
CA LEU A 912 -23.92 45.93 -33.89
C LEU A 912 -23.87 46.03 -35.42
N GLY A 913 -23.03 46.89 -35.99
CA GLY A 913 -22.92 47.09 -37.45
C GLY A 913 -24.20 47.72 -38.08
N LEU A 914 -25.03 48.43 -37.27
CA LEU A 914 -26.29 48.98 -37.68
C LEU A 914 -26.16 50.48 -38.03
N ARG A 915 -27.04 50.97 -38.92
CA ARG A 915 -26.97 52.36 -39.39
C ARG A 915 -28.19 53.18 -38.99
N SER A 916 -29.22 52.56 -38.41
CA SER A 916 -30.45 53.24 -38.07
C SER A 916 -31.22 52.58 -36.93
N ARG A 917 -32.11 53.37 -36.30
CA ARG A 917 -33.06 52.94 -35.29
C ARG A 917 -33.97 51.79 -35.76
N ALA A 918 -34.43 51.86 -37.04
CA ALA A 918 -35.23 50.79 -37.63
C ALA A 918 -34.47 49.47 -37.76
N GLN A 919 -33.15 49.54 -38.07
CA GLN A 919 -32.31 48.35 -38.10
C GLN A 919 -32.05 47.76 -36.70
N LEU A 920 -31.97 48.59 -35.65
CA LEU A 920 -31.88 48.16 -34.27
C LEU A 920 -33.15 47.40 -33.83
N ALA A 921 -34.32 47.93 -34.13
CA ALA A 921 -35.58 47.27 -33.83
C ALA A 921 -35.73 45.93 -34.55
N GLY A 922 -35.34 45.87 -35.83
CA GLY A 922 -35.35 44.62 -36.60
C GLY A 922 -34.35 43.57 -36.06
N HIS A 923 -33.19 44.00 -35.58
CA HIS A 923 -32.20 43.11 -34.96
C HIS A 923 -32.69 42.44 -33.71
N PHE A 924 -33.32 43.20 -32.78
CA PHE A 924 -33.86 42.67 -31.54
C PHE A 924 -35.13 41.81 -31.75
N ALA A 925 -35.94 42.15 -32.77
CA ALA A 925 -37.10 41.32 -33.11
C ALA A 925 -36.71 39.94 -33.65
N LYS A 926 -35.63 39.82 -34.40
CA LYS A 926 -35.05 38.53 -34.86
C LYS A 926 -34.48 37.72 -33.71
N SER A 927 -33.74 38.34 -32.82
CA SER A 927 -33.13 37.66 -31.66
C SER A 927 -34.19 37.09 -30.70
N ASN A 928 -35.30 37.80 -30.49
CA ASN A 928 -36.42 37.32 -29.66
C ASN A 928 -37.20 36.16 -30.33
N LEU A 929 -37.31 36.14 -31.66
CA LEU A 929 -37.91 35.02 -32.39
C LEU A 929 -37.06 33.77 -32.39
N GLU A 930 -35.74 33.91 -32.41
CA GLU A 930 -34.77 32.79 -32.30
C GLU A 930 -34.71 32.23 -30.86
N ALA A 931 -34.82 33.08 -29.85
CA ALA A 931 -34.90 32.65 -28.44
C ALA A 931 -36.17 31.87 -28.17
N GLN A 932 -37.33 32.29 -28.74
CA GLN A 932 -38.60 31.56 -28.60
C GLN A 932 -38.60 30.19 -29.32
N ARG A 933 -37.83 30.02 -30.39
CA ARG A 933 -37.67 28.76 -31.13
C ARG A 933 -36.74 27.74 -30.45
N ARG A 934 -35.96 28.17 -29.46
CA ARG A 934 -35.05 27.30 -28.66
C ARG A 934 -35.70 26.82 -27.37
N THR A 935 -36.88 27.35 -27.02
CA THR A 935 -37.64 26.98 -25.79
C THR A 935 -38.90 26.19 -26.11
N THR A 936 -39.17 25.90 -27.37
CA THR A 936 -40.15 24.91 -27.85
C THR A 936 -39.40 23.75 -28.51
#